data_b09410269800c2e8f39f6aff7d7e8b38
#
_entry.id   b09410269800c2e8f39f6aff7d7e8b38
#
_cell.length_a   1.000
_cell.length_b   1.000
_cell.length_c   1.000
_cell.angle_alpha   90.00
_cell.angle_beta   90.00
_cell.angle_gamma   90.00
#
_symmetry.space_group_name_H-M   'P 1'
#
loop_
_entity.id
_entity.type
_entity.pdbx_description
1 polymer ?
#
loop_
_entity_poly.entity_id
_entity_poly.type
_entity_poly.pdbx_seq_one_letter_code
_entity_poly.pdbx_strand_id
1 'polypeptide(L)'
;MSDQQQGAGWLSFANPHDPGATDPTLLKDNSETRSYTTGRYTYSGVRTFYKRHLQADQLPNPPLPLLVCIHGLGGSVAQFHPLLTSLVHISSCLAIDLPGCGRSEFTQQAWDAYTPEALCELLEVIIDEYRQKETDRSVVLIGHSMGTTMCAQLASRNAPHKTDLRKHVVGLVAICPVAGPPTEDKTTLFWRLLWVPGWIFDLWRAYDRWGGPQSASVSRFVGPGADLELRKLQDRFNNQSRTPVWRRMAWGSLPNYENGVAKGGVPGKDVWAGVDVPVYLVGGKEDKLTKPEEVDKIKDYLSGKAPLSPETGSDDGHETIVDAAAPVNTSKNPTDHGPESIDDIRDEDFHRDRKLNEDADNALEDPSTPQESPANVPPQPRHPTKVVRSIIMPAPANHALLFMPATVRILAGLISDFLANHVTGRLSLGWQLQYLSREGKWDVKNLAKWKGVVPVSHPIGPAGSPPVFRAMKTLREADDTHCPAEFVKNWGGIIKDVIDISHDKPVYDPRSMEKGGVRYHKFATVSKIPPKDSEVAHFIALVDKLREQQKARAEEEKWAEVDGQTQVIGVHCHYGFNRTGYFIVCYLVDRCGMSVKDAIETFKEARPNGIRHQHFRDRLYLRYSGLQEEEAVEQQQNGS
;
A
#
# COMPACT_ATOMS: atom_id res chain seq x y z
N MET A 1 31.79 45.24 -14.70
CA MET A 1 31.84 44.77 -16.07
C MET A 1 33.06 43.90 -16.23
N SER A 2 32.93 42.63 -16.00
CA SER A 2 33.87 41.60 -16.47
C SER A 2 33.23 40.24 -16.20
N ASP A 3 32.68 39.67 -17.26
CA ASP A 3 32.25 38.30 -17.32
C ASP A 3 33.45 37.37 -17.08
N GLN A 4 33.45 36.66 -15.98
CA GLN A 4 34.29 35.48 -15.83
C GLN A 4 33.42 34.22 -16.09
N GLN A 5 33.38 33.82 -17.34
CA GLN A 5 33.06 32.44 -17.72
C GLN A 5 34.17 31.54 -17.12
N GLN A 6 33.86 30.91 -16.01
CA GLN A 6 34.67 29.77 -15.54
C GLN A 6 34.36 28.54 -16.43
N GLY A 7 35.38 28.16 -17.18
CA GLY A 7 35.37 26.99 -18.03
C GLY A 7 35.03 25.72 -17.24
N ALA A 8 34.01 24.98 -17.71
CA ALA A 8 33.68 23.68 -17.22
C ALA A 8 34.84 22.70 -17.46
N GLY A 9 35.58 22.39 -16.41
CA GLY A 9 36.62 21.37 -16.45
C GLY A 9 36.01 20.01 -16.78
N TRP A 10 36.58 19.31 -17.74
CA TRP A 10 36.19 17.99 -18.27
C TRP A 10 36.22 16.85 -17.23
N LEU A 11 36.52 17.09 -15.95
CA LEU A 11 36.64 16.14 -14.86
C LEU A 11 35.80 16.53 -13.64
N SER A 12 34.62 17.12 -13.85
CA SER A 12 33.64 17.28 -12.79
C SER A 12 33.00 15.92 -12.50
N PHE A 13 33.69 15.07 -11.75
CA PHE A 13 33.10 13.88 -11.12
C PHE A 13 31.93 14.35 -10.25
N ALA A 14 30.76 13.75 -10.50
CA ALA A 14 29.48 14.08 -9.93
C ALA A 14 29.59 14.65 -8.51
N ASN A 15 29.22 15.92 -8.36
CA ASN A 15 29.12 16.55 -7.05
C ASN A 15 28.01 15.82 -6.28
N PRO A 16 28.31 15.11 -5.17
CA PRO A 16 27.29 14.41 -4.41
C PRO A 16 26.27 15.36 -3.77
N HIS A 17 26.55 16.66 -3.80
CA HIS A 17 25.66 17.73 -3.37
C HIS A 17 25.22 18.52 -4.59
N ASP A 18 24.23 18.00 -5.35
CA ASP A 18 23.49 18.84 -6.29
C ASP A 18 22.69 19.87 -5.47
N PRO A 19 23.09 21.15 -5.44
CA PRO A 19 22.41 22.18 -4.63
C PRO A 19 20.98 22.46 -5.11
N GLY A 20 20.60 21.97 -6.30
CA GLY A 20 19.23 22.05 -6.84
C GLY A 20 18.32 20.90 -6.44
N ALA A 21 18.86 19.80 -5.93
CA ALA A 21 18.08 18.63 -5.53
C ALA A 21 17.69 18.71 -4.05
N THR A 22 16.66 19.46 -3.73
CA THR A 22 16.07 19.45 -2.39
C THR A 22 15.21 18.19 -2.20
N ASP A 23 15.32 17.55 -1.03
CA ASP A 23 14.40 16.50 -0.64
C ASP A 23 12.96 17.04 -0.61
N PRO A 24 11.95 16.22 -0.94
CA PRO A 24 10.55 16.55 -0.68
C PRO A 24 10.34 16.92 0.80
N THR A 25 9.39 17.81 1.07
CA THR A 25 9.10 18.36 2.41
C THR A 25 8.98 17.25 3.47
N LEU A 26 8.29 16.15 3.16
CA LEU A 26 8.17 15.02 4.09
C LEU A 26 9.54 14.49 4.55
N LEU A 27 10.48 14.32 3.64
CA LEU A 27 11.82 13.82 3.98
C LEU A 27 12.67 14.89 4.66
N LYS A 28 12.61 16.14 4.16
CA LYS A 28 13.40 17.26 4.68
C LYS A 28 13.08 17.54 6.14
N ASP A 29 11.80 17.61 6.48
CA ASP A 29 11.34 18.02 7.81
C ASP A 29 11.43 16.91 8.86
N ASN A 30 11.64 15.66 8.45
CA ASN A 30 11.66 14.50 9.34
C ASN A 30 12.96 13.68 9.21
N SER A 31 14.06 14.30 8.79
CA SER A 31 15.37 13.62 8.71
C SER A 31 16.39 14.30 9.61
N GLU A 32 17.24 13.48 10.19
CA GLU A 32 18.38 13.91 10.97
C GLU A 32 19.64 13.15 10.56
N THR A 33 20.80 13.68 10.88
CA THR A 33 22.10 13.05 10.59
C THR A 33 22.83 12.85 11.91
N ARG A 34 23.21 11.61 12.20
CA ARG A 34 23.87 11.23 13.46
C ARG A 34 25.04 10.27 13.23
N SER A 35 25.84 10.07 14.29
CA SER A 35 26.90 9.06 14.34
C SER A 35 26.43 7.85 15.16
N TYR A 36 26.69 6.65 14.63
CA TYR A 36 26.37 5.39 15.29
C TYR A 36 27.61 4.52 15.43
N THR A 37 27.77 3.90 16.58
CA THR A 37 28.90 3.00 16.87
C THR A 37 28.37 1.61 17.13
N THR A 38 28.87 0.64 16.38
CA THR A 38 28.69 -0.79 16.59
C THR A 38 29.85 -1.37 17.41
N GLY A 39 29.83 -2.68 17.69
CA GLY A 39 30.95 -3.34 18.36
C GLY A 39 32.29 -3.24 17.60
N ARG A 40 32.25 -2.98 16.27
CA ARG A 40 33.43 -3.00 15.40
C ARG A 40 33.73 -1.66 14.71
N TYR A 41 32.71 -0.88 14.38
CA TYR A 41 32.85 0.31 13.54
C TYR A 41 32.07 1.49 14.09
N THR A 42 32.56 2.71 13.77
CA THR A 42 31.81 3.95 13.94
C THR A 42 31.47 4.51 12.56
N TYR A 43 30.19 4.79 12.36
CA TYR A 43 29.64 5.38 11.13
C TYR A 43 29.17 6.80 11.46
N SER A 44 29.94 7.80 11.08
CA SER A 44 29.57 9.21 11.29
C SER A 44 28.70 9.69 10.14
N GLY A 45 27.81 10.61 10.44
CA GLY A 45 27.02 11.28 9.42
C GLY A 45 25.97 10.36 8.72
N VAL A 46 25.39 9.39 9.44
CA VAL A 46 24.31 8.54 8.91
C VAL A 46 23.00 9.31 8.97
N ARG A 47 22.36 9.46 7.82
CA ARG A 47 21.04 10.08 7.72
C ARG A 47 19.95 9.07 8.04
N THR A 48 19.05 9.44 8.95
CA THR A 48 17.82 8.73 9.27
C THR A 48 16.61 9.62 9.01
N PHE A 49 15.59 9.08 8.41
CA PHE A 49 14.25 9.65 8.33
C PHE A 49 13.40 8.98 9.41
N TYR A 50 12.76 9.77 10.26
CA TYR A 50 11.81 9.26 11.25
C TYR A 50 10.57 10.13 11.30
N LYS A 51 9.42 9.52 11.07
CA LYS A 51 8.11 10.18 11.19
C LYS A 51 7.27 9.42 12.20
N ARG A 52 7.02 10.04 13.35
CA ARG A 52 6.08 9.50 14.34
C ARG A 52 4.66 9.56 13.79
N HIS A 53 3.88 8.52 14.05
CA HIS A 53 2.45 8.51 13.71
C HIS A 53 1.71 9.63 14.44
N LEU A 54 0.88 10.39 13.72
CA LEU A 54 0.24 11.60 14.25
C LEU A 54 -0.68 11.36 15.46
N GLN A 55 -1.33 10.22 15.50
CA GLN A 55 -2.25 9.83 16.57
C GLN A 55 -1.69 8.74 17.49
N ALA A 56 -0.38 8.56 17.55
CA ALA A 56 0.23 7.49 18.36
C ALA A 56 -0.24 7.50 19.82
N ASP A 57 -0.40 8.69 20.41
CA ASP A 57 -0.81 8.85 21.82
C ASP A 57 -2.30 8.57 22.07
N GLN A 58 -3.12 8.57 21.03
CA GLN A 58 -4.56 8.34 21.10
C GLN A 58 -4.94 6.89 20.79
N LEU A 59 -3.98 6.09 20.31
CA LEU A 59 -4.18 4.68 20.00
C LEU A 59 -3.90 3.81 21.23
N PRO A 60 -4.60 2.66 21.39
CA PRO A 60 -4.44 1.81 22.55
C PRO A 60 -3.07 1.13 22.61
N ASN A 61 -2.59 0.85 23.82
CA ASN A 61 -1.37 0.07 24.04
C ASN A 61 -1.56 -1.41 23.65
N PRO A 62 -0.49 -2.12 23.24
CA PRO A 62 0.87 -1.63 22.99
C PRO A 62 0.96 -0.74 21.73
N PRO A 63 2.00 0.11 21.61
CA PRO A 63 2.15 1.00 20.45
C PRO A 63 2.26 0.21 19.15
N LEU A 64 1.82 0.82 18.02
CA LEU A 64 1.87 0.19 16.71
C LEU A 64 3.31 -0.19 16.32
N PRO A 65 3.52 -1.28 15.57
CA PRO A 65 4.84 -1.66 15.07
C PRO A 65 5.52 -0.53 14.31
N LEU A 66 6.82 -0.34 14.50
CA LEU A 66 7.63 0.60 13.71
C LEU A 66 7.87 0.01 12.31
N LEU A 67 7.53 0.76 11.25
CA LEU A 67 7.82 0.37 9.88
C LEU A 67 9.21 0.86 9.50
N VAL A 68 10.13 -0.07 9.19
CA VAL A 68 11.53 0.23 8.89
C VAL A 68 11.83 -0.06 7.43
N CYS A 69 12.22 0.98 6.67
CA CYS A 69 12.55 0.89 5.24
C CYS A 69 14.06 0.84 5.02
N ILE A 70 14.55 -0.18 4.29
CA ILE A 70 15.96 -0.42 4.00
C ILE A 70 16.16 -0.53 2.49
N HIS A 71 16.96 0.41 1.93
CA HIS A 71 17.24 0.47 0.50
C HIS A 71 18.30 -0.54 0.04
N GLY A 72 18.38 -0.74 -1.27
CA GLY A 72 19.34 -1.62 -1.92
C GLY A 72 20.70 -0.98 -2.23
N LEU A 73 21.49 -1.69 -3.06
CA LEU A 73 22.84 -1.27 -3.48
C LEU A 73 22.82 0.08 -4.20
N GLY A 74 23.50 1.06 -3.62
CA GLY A 74 23.56 2.42 -4.17
C GLY A 74 22.24 3.18 -4.16
N GLY A 75 21.24 2.69 -3.43
CA GLY A 75 19.95 3.34 -3.24
C GLY A 75 19.96 4.47 -2.20
N SER A 76 18.77 4.93 -1.84
CA SER A 76 18.59 5.96 -0.80
C SER A 76 17.15 5.97 -0.26
N VAL A 77 16.95 6.62 0.87
CA VAL A 77 15.62 6.90 1.45
C VAL A 77 14.73 7.66 0.47
N ALA A 78 15.30 8.49 -0.40
CA ALA A 78 14.54 9.26 -1.38
C ALA A 78 13.74 8.36 -2.36
N GLN A 79 14.21 7.14 -2.63
CA GLN A 79 13.48 6.17 -3.44
C GLN A 79 12.19 5.68 -2.76
N PHE A 80 12.17 5.62 -1.43
CA PHE A 80 10.98 5.25 -0.65
C PHE A 80 9.97 6.39 -0.49
N HIS A 81 10.32 7.62 -0.86
CA HIS A 81 9.46 8.79 -0.61
C HIS A 81 8.00 8.59 -1.06
N PRO A 82 7.70 8.12 -2.29
CA PRO A 82 6.31 7.93 -2.71
C PRO A 82 5.57 6.87 -1.89
N LEU A 83 6.23 5.81 -1.46
CA LEU A 83 5.66 4.79 -0.59
C LEU A 83 5.49 5.32 0.84
N LEU A 84 6.46 6.05 1.38
CA LEU A 84 6.39 6.66 2.71
C LEU A 84 5.22 7.63 2.85
N THR A 85 4.81 8.34 1.78
CA THR A 85 3.64 9.23 1.82
C THR A 85 2.34 8.50 2.20
N SER A 86 2.25 7.21 1.92
CA SER A 86 1.12 6.35 2.34
C SER A 86 1.37 5.71 3.71
N LEU A 87 2.57 5.17 3.93
CA LEU A 87 2.88 4.39 5.14
C LEU A 87 2.89 5.21 6.44
N VAL A 88 3.27 6.49 6.39
CA VAL A 88 3.27 7.39 7.57
C VAL A 88 1.88 7.62 8.17
N HIS A 89 0.83 7.28 7.44
CA HIS A 89 -0.55 7.32 7.93
C HIS A 89 -0.99 6.02 8.61
N ILE A 90 -0.20 4.96 8.49
CA ILE A 90 -0.50 3.64 9.05
C ILE A 90 0.22 3.44 10.38
N SER A 91 1.48 3.83 10.44
CA SER A 91 2.31 3.75 11.65
C SER A 91 3.48 4.72 11.58
N SER A 92 4.27 4.80 12.66
CA SER A 92 5.55 5.49 12.63
C SER A 92 6.49 4.79 11.65
N CYS A 93 7.22 5.58 10.88
CA CYS A 93 8.13 5.09 9.85
C CYS A 93 9.57 5.53 10.14
N LEU A 94 10.51 4.61 10.01
CA LEU A 94 11.95 4.82 10.01
C LEU A 94 12.49 4.42 8.63
N ALA A 95 13.34 5.25 8.02
CA ALA A 95 14.07 4.88 6.82
C ALA A 95 15.52 5.36 6.95
N ILE A 96 16.48 4.59 6.46
CA ILE A 96 17.89 4.79 6.73
C ILE A 96 18.64 4.88 5.41
N ASP A 97 19.41 5.96 5.20
CA ASP A 97 20.44 5.99 4.18
C ASP A 97 21.66 5.23 4.71
N LEU A 98 22.01 4.10 4.11
CA LEU A 98 23.18 3.32 4.49
C LEU A 98 24.46 4.18 4.34
N PRO A 99 25.56 3.88 5.09
CA PRO A 99 26.77 4.69 5.09
C PRO A 99 27.27 5.04 3.68
N GLY A 100 27.45 6.32 3.42
CA GLY A 100 27.87 6.84 2.11
C GLY A 100 26.81 6.83 1.01
N CYS A 101 25.61 6.31 1.25
CA CYS A 101 24.47 6.33 0.32
C CYS A 101 23.58 7.54 0.57
N GLY A 102 22.84 7.97 -0.45
CA GLY A 102 21.92 9.10 -0.34
C GLY A 102 22.58 10.33 0.27
N ARG A 103 22.08 10.78 1.41
CA ARG A 103 22.60 11.92 2.17
C ARG A 103 23.52 11.51 3.33
N SER A 104 23.74 10.20 3.55
CA SER A 104 24.72 9.75 4.53
C SER A 104 26.15 10.07 4.09
N GLU A 105 26.98 10.46 5.04
CA GLU A 105 28.39 10.74 4.78
C GLU A 105 29.18 9.45 4.53
N PHE A 106 30.26 9.55 3.75
CA PHE A 106 31.20 8.47 3.50
C PHE A 106 32.45 8.66 4.37
N THR A 107 32.29 8.42 5.66
CA THR A 107 33.37 8.57 6.65
C THR A 107 34.09 7.24 6.93
N GLN A 108 33.31 6.15 7.01
CA GLN A 108 33.87 4.80 7.19
C GLN A 108 34.39 4.26 5.86
N GLN A 109 35.69 3.93 5.80
CA GLN A 109 36.34 3.50 4.57
C GLN A 109 36.81 2.04 4.55
N ALA A 110 36.74 1.33 5.68
CA ALA A 110 37.05 -0.09 5.73
C ALA A 110 36.08 -0.88 4.85
N TRP A 111 36.59 -1.84 4.09
CA TRP A 111 35.77 -2.62 3.17
C TRP A 111 34.82 -3.56 3.89
N ASP A 112 35.28 -4.21 4.93
CA ASP A 112 34.54 -5.12 5.78
C ASP A 112 33.42 -4.44 6.60
N ALA A 113 33.47 -3.12 6.76
CA ALA A 113 32.38 -2.32 7.33
C ALA A 113 31.13 -2.26 6.41
N TYR A 114 31.22 -2.75 5.17
CA TYR A 114 30.14 -2.76 4.19
C TYR A 114 29.66 -4.18 3.86
N THR A 115 30.07 -5.19 4.62
CA THR A 115 29.48 -6.53 4.54
C THR A 115 28.04 -6.51 5.06
N PRO A 116 27.17 -7.41 4.59
CA PRO A 116 25.80 -7.52 5.08
C PRO A 116 25.73 -7.65 6.60
N GLU A 117 26.65 -8.40 7.22
CA GLU A 117 26.71 -8.58 8.67
C GLU A 117 27.02 -7.26 9.40
N ALA A 118 28.04 -6.51 8.93
CA ALA A 118 28.42 -5.22 9.54
C ALA A 118 27.31 -4.16 9.39
N LEU A 119 26.63 -4.17 8.23
CA LEU A 119 25.48 -3.29 7.99
C LEU A 119 24.26 -3.71 8.83
N CYS A 120 24.03 -5.00 9.06
CA CYS A 120 22.99 -5.49 9.98
C CYS A 120 23.27 -5.06 11.44
N GLU A 121 24.52 -5.11 11.91
CA GLU A 121 24.90 -4.58 13.23
C GLU A 121 24.58 -3.09 13.36
N LEU A 122 24.88 -2.31 12.31
CA LEU A 122 24.54 -0.89 12.28
C LEU A 122 23.03 -0.67 12.31
N LEU A 123 22.28 -1.41 11.48
CA LEU A 123 20.83 -1.30 11.39
C LEU A 123 20.18 -1.68 12.74
N GLU A 124 20.67 -2.71 13.42
CA GLU A 124 20.21 -3.10 14.76
C GLU A 124 20.32 -1.93 15.74
N VAL A 125 21.51 -1.31 15.83
CA VAL A 125 21.75 -0.17 16.73
C VAL A 125 20.79 0.98 16.44
N ILE A 126 20.60 1.33 15.15
CA ILE A 126 19.70 2.40 14.74
C ILE A 126 18.25 2.04 15.06
N ILE A 127 17.80 0.86 14.67
CA ILE A 127 16.39 0.44 14.85
C ILE A 127 16.05 0.36 16.35
N ASP A 128 16.95 -0.18 17.18
CA ASP A 128 16.73 -0.28 18.62
C ASP A 128 16.63 1.11 19.28
N GLU A 129 17.43 2.08 18.86
CA GLU A 129 17.31 3.45 19.37
C GLU A 129 15.90 4.02 19.12
N TYR A 130 15.39 3.89 17.87
CA TYR A 130 14.07 4.43 17.54
C TYR A 130 12.91 3.60 18.09
N ARG A 131 13.08 2.30 18.23
CA ARG A 131 12.09 1.39 18.82
C ARG A 131 11.89 1.66 20.31
N GLN A 132 12.99 1.89 21.03
CA GLN A 132 12.99 2.11 22.48
C GLN A 132 12.49 3.49 22.89
N LYS A 133 12.56 4.49 22.01
CA LYS A 133 12.00 5.84 22.24
C LYS A 133 10.51 5.82 22.62
N GLU A 134 9.77 4.79 22.19
CA GLU A 134 8.33 4.64 22.45
C GLU A 134 8.00 3.26 23.06
N THR A 135 8.64 2.90 24.16
CA THR A 135 8.33 1.68 24.95
C THR A 135 8.25 0.38 24.16
N ASP A 136 9.39 -0.21 23.89
CA ASP A 136 9.56 -1.62 23.43
C ASP A 136 8.65 -2.03 22.24
N ARG A 137 8.61 -1.19 21.19
CA ARG A 137 7.81 -1.43 19.99
C ARG A 137 8.30 -2.64 19.21
N SER A 138 7.37 -3.38 18.66
CA SER A 138 7.65 -4.33 17.59
C SER A 138 8.00 -3.63 16.28
N VAL A 139 8.60 -4.36 15.34
CA VAL A 139 9.16 -3.84 14.09
C VAL A 139 8.64 -4.63 12.89
N VAL A 140 8.27 -3.93 11.83
CA VAL A 140 8.09 -4.52 10.49
C VAL A 140 9.22 -4.04 9.60
N LEU A 141 9.95 -4.97 9.00
CA LEU A 141 11.05 -4.68 8.08
C LEU A 141 10.54 -4.60 6.65
N ILE A 142 10.88 -3.54 5.92
CA ILE A 142 10.50 -3.31 4.52
C ILE A 142 11.78 -3.10 3.73
N GLY A 143 12.23 -4.12 3.01
CA GLY A 143 13.44 -4.07 2.20
C GLY A 143 13.17 -3.88 0.72
N HIS A 144 14.09 -3.22 0.01
CA HIS A 144 14.11 -3.16 -1.45
C HIS A 144 15.41 -3.71 -2.00
N SER A 145 15.35 -4.59 -3.01
CA SER A 145 16.53 -5.15 -3.67
C SER A 145 17.50 -5.78 -2.65
N MET A 146 18.77 -5.41 -2.62
CA MET A 146 19.74 -5.86 -1.62
C MET A 146 19.28 -5.58 -0.18
N GLY A 147 18.46 -4.55 0.06
CA GLY A 147 17.89 -4.28 1.40
C GLY A 147 17.03 -5.43 1.93
N THR A 148 16.45 -6.24 1.06
CA THR A 148 15.66 -7.43 1.46
C THR A 148 16.52 -8.49 2.13
N THR A 149 17.78 -8.60 1.74
CA THR A 149 18.72 -9.58 2.32
C THR A 149 19.14 -9.20 3.74
N MET A 150 19.30 -7.91 4.00
CA MET A 150 19.52 -7.39 5.36
C MET A 150 18.27 -7.58 6.22
N CYS A 151 17.08 -7.30 5.69
CA CYS A 151 15.82 -7.59 6.39
C CYS A 151 15.69 -9.07 6.75
N ALA A 152 16.01 -9.97 5.81
CA ALA A 152 16.00 -11.41 6.05
C ALA A 152 16.99 -11.82 7.15
N GLN A 153 18.21 -11.27 7.18
CA GLN A 153 19.19 -11.53 8.24
C GLN A 153 18.68 -11.06 9.60
N LEU A 154 18.12 -9.85 9.69
CA LEU A 154 17.59 -9.30 10.95
C LEU A 154 16.36 -10.07 11.47
N ALA A 155 15.59 -10.73 10.59
CA ALA A 155 14.40 -11.49 10.94
C ALA A 155 14.68 -13.00 11.18
N SER A 156 15.80 -13.52 10.67
CA SER A 156 16.07 -14.96 10.63
C SER A 156 16.69 -15.50 11.91
N ARG A 157 16.21 -16.67 12.36
CA ARG A 157 16.86 -17.45 13.42
C ARG A 157 18.17 -18.10 12.98
N ASN A 158 18.37 -18.26 11.67
CA ASN A 158 19.54 -18.90 11.07
C ASN A 158 20.57 -17.87 10.57
N ALA A 159 20.38 -16.59 10.87
CA ALA A 159 21.34 -15.56 10.48
C ALA A 159 22.72 -15.81 11.15
N PRO A 160 23.83 -15.50 10.42
CA PRO A 160 25.18 -15.60 10.98
C PRO A 160 25.37 -14.67 12.19
N HIS A 161 24.87 -13.46 12.10
CA HIS A 161 24.81 -12.51 13.20
C HIS A 161 23.54 -12.73 14.01
N LYS A 162 23.70 -13.08 15.29
CA LYS A 162 22.57 -13.23 16.20
C LYS A 162 22.22 -11.87 16.80
N THR A 163 21.04 -11.40 16.48
CA THR A 163 20.51 -10.12 16.96
C THR A 163 19.36 -10.33 17.93
N ASP A 164 19.28 -9.50 18.97
CA ASP A 164 18.13 -9.46 19.87
C ASP A 164 16.93 -8.77 19.19
N LEU A 165 17.17 -7.92 18.20
CA LEU A 165 16.13 -7.26 17.41
C LEU A 165 15.15 -8.28 16.78
N ARG A 166 15.61 -9.49 16.41
CA ARG A 166 14.76 -10.55 15.85
C ARG A 166 13.52 -10.85 16.70
N LYS A 167 13.64 -10.78 18.02
CA LYS A 167 12.53 -11.04 18.96
C LYS A 167 11.40 -10.00 18.85
N HIS A 168 11.68 -8.87 18.23
CA HIS A 168 10.77 -7.74 18.06
C HIS A 168 10.28 -7.58 16.61
N VAL A 169 10.86 -8.34 15.68
CA VAL A 169 10.39 -8.35 14.28
C VAL A 169 9.09 -9.15 14.22
N VAL A 170 8.03 -8.52 13.70
CA VAL A 170 6.67 -9.09 13.59
C VAL A 170 6.18 -9.20 12.15
N GLY A 171 6.98 -8.80 11.17
CA GLY A 171 6.65 -8.92 9.74
C GLY A 171 7.80 -8.48 8.86
N LEU A 172 7.84 -9.01 7.65
CA LEU A 172 8.84 -8.70 6.63
C LEU A 172 8.17 -8.48 5.27
N VAL A 173 8.44 -7.34 4.64
CA VAL A 173 8.05 -7.04 3.26
C VAL A 173 9.31 -6.95 2.40
N ALA A 174 9.42 -7.79 1.39
CA ALA A 174 10.56 -7.86 0.50
C ALA A 174 10.16 -7.45 -0.92
N ILE A 175 10.62 -6.27 -1.34
CA ILE A 175 10.31 -5.66 -2.63
C ILE A 175 11.48 -5.89 -3.58
N CYS A 176 11.24 -6.50 -4.75
CA CYS A 176 12.27 -6.91 -5.70
C CYS A 176 13.40 -7.70 -5.02
N PRO A 177 13.07 -8.82 -4.33
CA PRO A 177 14.00 -9.49 -3.44
C PRO A 177 15.13 -10.22 -4.17
N VAL A 178 16.20 -10.51 -3.43
CA VAL A 178 17.34 -11.33 -3.86
C VAL A 178 17.31 -12.64 -3.05
N ALA A 179 17.21 -13.77 -3.73
CA ALA A 179 17.05 -15.08 -3.09
C ALA A 179 18.37 -15.63 -2.51
N GLY A 180 19.49 -15.23 -3.10
CA GLY A 180 20.78 -15.77 -2.63
C GLY A 180 21.98 -15.22 -3.39
N PRO A 181 23.18 -15.70 -3.04
CA PRO A 181 24.41 -15.25 -3.64
C PRO A 181 24.49 -15.62 -5.13
N PRO A 182 25.23 -14.84 -5.94
CA PRO A 182 25.52 -15.21 -7.32
C PRO A 182 26.31 -16.53 -7.36
N THR A 183 26.21 -17.27 -8.46
CA THR A 183 26.99 -18.50 -8.69
C THR A 183 28.50 -18.25 -8.63
N GLU A 184 29.30 -19.30 -8.39
CA GLU A 184 30.76 -19.21 -8.25
C GLU A 184 31.43 -18.52 -9.45
N ASP A 185 31.02 -18.89 -10.67
CA ASP A 185 31.53 -18.27 -11.90
C ASP A 185 31.27 -16.77 -11.97
N LYS A 186 30.01 -16.36 -11.63
CA LYS A 186 29.63 -14.96 -11.59
C LYS A 186 30.37 -14.21 -10.48
N THR A 187 30.52 -14.83 -9.32
CA THR A 187 31.28 -14.28 -8.19
C THR A 187 32.71 -14.02 -8.57
N THR A 188 33.37 -14.99 -9.21
CA THR A 188 34.74 -14.84 -9.71
C THR A 188 34.88 -13.71 -10.72
N LEU A 189 33.94 -13.59 -11.66
CA LEU A 189 33.89 -12.47 -12.60
C LEU A 189 33.77 -11.13 -11.89
N PHE A 190 32.84 -11.02 -10.93
CA PHE A 190 32.65 -9.78 -10.16
C PHE A 190 33.88 -9.45 -9.31
N TRP A 191 34.55 -10.43 -8.71
CA TRP A 191 35.81 -10.22 -8.01
C TRP A 191 36.84 -9.58 -8.92
N ARG A 192 37.03 -10.11 -10.14
CA ARG A 192 37.96 -9.56 -11.13
C ARG A 192 37.60 -8.12 -11.51
N LEU A 193 36.31 -7.83 -11.70
CA LEU A 193 35.85 -6.47 -12.00
C LEU A 193 36.13 -5.49 -10.84
N LEU A 194 36.00 -5.92 -9.58
CA LEU A 194 36.27 -5.09 -8.42
C LEU A 194 37.78 -4.82 -8.22
N TRP A 195 38.68 -5.61 -8.82
CA TRP A 195 40.13 -5.36 -8.84
C TRP A 195 40.53 -4.23 -9.80
N VAL A 196 39.65 -3.86 -10.72
CA VAL A 196 39.92 -2.74 -11.65
C VAL A 196 40.13 -1.45 -10.86
N PRO A 197 41.17 -0.64 -11.17
CA PRO A 197 41.42 0.64 -10.51
C PRO A 197 40.17 1.54 -10.51
N GLY A 198 39.96 2.29 -9.41
CA GLY A 198 38.75 3.08 -9.20
C GLY A 198 38.46 4.06 -10.33
N TRP A 199 39.49 4.71 -10.88
CA TRP A 199 39.34 5.67 -11.96
C TRP A 199 38.84 5.05 -13.28
N ILE A 200 39.22 3.80 -13.58
CA ILE A 200 38.70 3.06 -14.75
C ILE A 200 37.23 2.70 -14.51
N PHE A 201 36.90 2.30 -13.29
CA PHE A 201 35.52 2.02 -12.90
C PHE A 201 34.65 3.28 -12.98
N ASP A 202 35.19 4.43 -12.61
CA ASP A 202 34.50 5.72 -12.73
C ASP A 202 34.28 6.11 -14.20
N LEU A 203 35.25 5.87 -15.09
CA LEU A 203 35.09 6.08 -16.54
C LEU A 203 33.98 5.18 -17.11
N TRP A 204 33.96 3.92 -16.71
CA TRP A 204 32.90 2.98 -17.14
C TRP A 204 31.52 3.44 -16.63
N ARG A 205 31.41 3.86 -15.38
CA ARG A 205 30.16 4.40 -14.84
C ARG A 205 29.75 5.71 -15.53
N ALA A 206 30.69 6.57 -15.87
CA ALA A 206 30.43 7.79 -16.63
C ALA A 206 29.87 7.45 -18.02
N TYR A 207 30.47 6.46 -18.70
CA TYR A 207 29.97 5.94 -19.97
C TYR A 207 28.56 5.33 -19.84
N ASP A 208 28.29 4.50 -18.82
CA ASP A 208 26.97 3.89 -18.56
C ASP A 208 25.88 4.95 -18.28
N ARG A 209 26.26 6.11 -17.76
CA ARG A 209 25.39 7.27 -17.52
C ARG A 209 25.34 8.26 -18.69
N TRP A 210 26.12 8.02 -19.74
CA TRP A 210 26.13 8.91 -20.89
C TRP A 210 24.74 9.04 -21.51
N GLY A 211 24.30 10.29 -21.74
CA GLY A 211 22.94 10.59 -22.17
C GLY A 211 21.98 10.93 -21.04
N GLY A 212 22.45 10.96 -19.76
CA GLY A 212 21.65 11.37 -18.62
C GLY A 212 20.34 10.56 -18.48
N PRO A 213 19.16 11.19 -18.52
CA PRO A 213 17.88 10.49 -18.46
C PRO A 213 17.65 9.44 -19.55
N GLN A 214 18.36 9.54 -20.69
CA GLN A 214 18.27 8.57 -21.79
C GLN A 214 19.34 7.46 -21.71
N SER A 215 20.17 7.46 -20.67
CA SER A 215 21.28 6.52 -20.51
C SER A 215 20.80 5.06 -20.37
N ALA A 216 21.71 4.14 -20.70
CA ALA A 216 21.52 2.70 -20.49
C ALA A 216 21.32 2.38 -18.99
N SER A 217 22.04 3.10 -18.11
CA SER A 217 21.90 3.00 -16.67
C SER A 217 20.46 3.28 -16.22
N VAL A 218 19.86 4.38 -16.65
CA VAL A 218 18.47 4.73 -16.34
C VAL A 218 17.50 3.69 -16.90
N SER A 219 17.66 3.33 -18.17
CA SER A 219 16.74 2.38 -18.85
C SER A 219 16.72 0.99 -18.21
N ARG A 220 17.80 0.60 -17.53
CA ARG A 220 17.92 -0.68 -16.82
C ARG A 220 17.00 -0.76 -15.60
N PHE A 221 16.75 0.39 -14.92
CA PHE A 221 15.91 0.46 -13.74
C PHE A 221 14.44 0.72 -14.07
N VAL A 222 14.16 1.71 -14.93
CA VAL A 222 12.79 2.19 -15.19
C VAL A 222 12.20 1.68 -16.51
N GLY A 223 12.96 0.92 -17.29
CA GLY A 223 12.54 0.43 -18.59
C GLY A 223 12.63 1.47 -19.72
N PRO A 224 12.60 1.02 -20.99
CA PRO A 224 12.75 1.90 -22.15
C PRO A 224 11.51 2.79 -22.40
N GLY A 225 10.33 2.35 -21.96
CA GLY A 225 9.06 3.07 -22.13
C GLY A 225 8.70 4.06 -21.02
N ALA A 226 9.60 4.26 -20.02
CA ALA A 226 9.35 5.18 -18.92
C ALA A 226 9.23 6.64 -19.41
N ASP A 227 8.34 7.41 -18.77
CA ASP A 227 8.20 8.84 -19.03
C ASP A 227 9.46 9.64 -18.65
N LEU A 228 9.58 10.85 -19.18
CA LEU A 228 10.78 11.66 -19.00
C LEU A 228 11.02 12.05 -17.53
N GLU A 229 9.97 12.29 -16.75
CA GLU A 229 10.12 12.72 -15.35
C GLU A 229 10.61 11.57 -14.48
N LEU A 230 10.10 10.35 -14.70
CA LEU A 230 10.61 9.15 -14.03
C LEU A 230 12.08 8.88 -14.41
N ARG A 231 12.44 9.08 -15.67
CA ARG A 231 13.83 8.92 -16.15
C ARG A 231 14.76 9.97 -15.52
N LYS A 232 14.34 11.23 -15.42
CA LYS A 232 15.08 12.29 -14.70
C LYS A 232 15.25 11.95 -13.22
N LEU A 233 14.21 11.43 -12.58
CA LEU A 233 14.26 11.01 -11.19
C LEU A 233 15.27 9.87 -10.98
N GLN A 234 15.25 8.85 -11.83
CA GLN A 234 16.22 7.76 -11.78
C GLN A 234 17.65 8.23 -12.07
N ASP A 235 17.85 9.13 -13.04
CA ASP A 235 19.15 9.72 -13.32
C ASP A 235 19.72 10.45 -12.11
N ARG A 236 18.87 11.20 -11.39
CA ARG A 236 19.23 11.83 -10.11
C ARG A 236 19.68 10.80 -9.07
N PHE A 237 18.96 9.69 -8.91
CA PHE A 237 19.36 8.61 -7.99
C PHE A 237 20.69 7.97 -8.40
N ASN A 238 20.91 7.74 -9.71
CA ASN A 238 22.17 7.22 -10.21
C ASN A 238 23.34 8.17 -9.90
N ASN A 239 23.13 9.48 -9.98
CA ASN A 239 24.13 10.49 -9.70
C ASN A 239 24.46 10.62 -8.21
N GLN A 240 23.52 10.29 -7.31
CA GLN A 240 23.77 10.23 -5.87
C GLN A 240 24.57 8.98 -5.44
N SER A 241 24.64 7.95 -6.27
CA SER A 241 25.37 6.71 -5.98
C SER A 241 26.87 6.89 -6.17
N ARG A 242 27.62 6.93 -5.07
CA ARG A 242 29.09 7.11 -5.05
C ARG A 242 29.80 5.81 -5.42
N THR A 243 30.74 5.85 -6.36
CA THR A 243 31.51 4.67 -6.79
C THR A 243 32.26 3.97 -5.64
N PRO A 244 32.98 4.69 -4.75
CA PRO A 244 33.71 4.04 -3.66
C PRO A 244 32.79 3.26 -2.71
N VAL A 245 31.58 3.78 -2.45
CA VAL A 245 30.58 3.13 -1.61
C VAL A 245 29.97 1.93 -2.33
N TRP A 246 29.55 2.12 -3.59
CA TRP A 246 28.99 1.06 -4.40
C TRP A 246 29.91 -0.14 -4.49
N ARG A 247 31.22 0.11 -4.72
CA ARG A 247 32.23 -0.96 -4.79
C ARG A 247 32.37 -1.73 -3.48
N ARG A 248 32.35 -1.05 -2.32
CA ARG A 248 32.43 -1.69 -1.00
C ARG A 248 31.20 -2.53 -0.71
N MET A 249 30.01 -2.00 -0.97
CA MET A 249 28.77 -2.75 -0.80
C MET A 249 28.69 -3.95 -1.75
N ALA A 250 29.08 -3.76 -3.02
CA ALA A 250 29.16 -4.86 -3.98
C ALA A 250 30.17 -5.92 -3.54
N TRP A 251 31.35 -5.50 -3.07
CA TRP A 251 32.38 -6.40 -2.53
C TRP A 251 31.84 -7.20 -1.33
N GLY A 252 31.25 -6.53 -0.35
CA GLY A 252 30.68 -7.18 0.83
C GLY A 252 29.54 -8.13 0.51
N SER A 253 28.85 -7.91 -0.60
CA SER A 253 27.75 -8.77 -1.05
C SER A 253 28.20 -10.06 -1.75
N LEU A 254 29.48 -10.16 -2.15
CA LEU A 254 30.01 -11.35 -2.80
C LEU A 254 30.44 -12.41 -1.78
N PRO A 255 30.03 -13.67 -1.94
CA PRO A 255 30.49 -14.76 -1.08
C PRO A 255 31.92 -15.19 -1.45
N ASN A 256 32.57 -15.88 -0.51
CA ASN A 256 33.71 -16.73 -0.82
C ASN A 256 33.21 -18.16 -1.02
N TYR A 257 33.65 -18.82 -2.09
CA TYR A 257 33.31 -20.22 -2.33
C TYR A 257 34.40 -21.15 -1.80
N GLU A 258 33.99 -22.07 -0.90
CA GLU A 258 34.84 -23.14 -0.41
C GLU A 258 34.16 -24.48 -0.68
N ASN A 259 34.79 -25.29 -1.50
CA ASN A 259 34.23 -26.58 -1.96
C ASN A 259 32.82 -26.47 -2.56
N GLY A 260 32.57 -25.41 -3.35
CA GLY A 260 31.28 -25.15 -3.99
C GLY A 260 30.21 -24.58 -3.03
N VAL A 261 30.55 -24.32 -1.75
CA VAL A 261 29.64 -23.71 -0.78
C VAL A 261 29.95 -22.24 -0.60
N ALA A 262 28.94 -21.40 -0.78
CA ALA A 262 29.04 -19.96 -0.56
C ALA A 262 29.13 -19.64 0.94
N LYS A 263 30.15 -18.85 1.34
CA LYS A 263 30.33 -18.36 2.71
C LYS A 263 30.38 -16.84 2.74
N GLY A 264 29.63 -16.21 3.62
CA GLY A 264 29.49 -14.74 3.70
C GLY A 264 28.74 -14.14 2.52
N GLY A 265 28.78 -12.83 2.39
CA GLY A 265 28.09 -12.10 1.33
C GLY A 265 26.55 -12.10 1.46
N VAL A 266 25.85 -12.05 0.34
CA VAL A 266 24.39 -12.11 0.31
C VAL A 266 23.89 -13.43 0.90
N PRO A 267 22.98 -13.42 1.87
CA PRO A 267 22.45 -14.64 2.49
C PRO A 267 21.64 -15.45 1.47
N GLY A 268 21.74 -16.78 1.61
CA GLY A 268 21.03 -17.74 0.77
C GLY A 268 19.85 -18.41 1.47
N LYS A 269 19.54 -19.63 1.00
CA LYS A 269 18.43 -20.47 1.41
C LYS A 269 18.26 -20.57 2.94
N ASP A 270 19.35 -20.82 3.68
CA ASP A 270 19.28 -21.11 5.11
C ASP A 270 18.78 -19.92 5.92
N VAL A 271 19.19 -18.69 5.53
CA VAL A 271 18.74 -17.47 6.19
C VAL A 271 17.26 -17.24 5.89
N TRP A 272 16.82 -17.34 4.64
CA TRP A 272 15.41 -17.22 4.30
C TRP A 272 14.55 -18.28 5.00
N ALA A 273 14.99 -19.53 5.03
CA ALA A 273 14.28 -20.62 5.72
C ALA A 273 14.13 -20.39 7.24
N GLY A 274 15.04 -19.61 7.82
CA GLY A 274 15.01 -19.25 9.24
C GLY A 274 14.07 -18.10 9.60
N VAL A 275 13.41 -17.47 8.62
CA VAL A 275 12.41 -16.40 8.88
C VAL A 275 11.09 -17.05 9.31
N ASP A 276 10.61 -16.70 10.51
CA ASP A 276 9.45 -17.30 11.18
C ASP A 276 8.30 -16.30 11.45
N VAL A 277 8.31 -15.16 10.78
CA VAL A 277 7.27 -14.11 10.83
C VAL A 277 6.49 -14.08 9.50
N PRO A 278 5.34 -13.37 9.43
CA PRO A 278 4.66 -13.10 8.17
C PRO A 278 5.60 -12.44 7.15
N VAL A 279 5.63 -12.98 5.92
CA VAL A 279 6.49 -12.49 4.82
C VAL A 279 5.65 -12.14 3.62
N TYR A 280 5.87 -10.96 3.07
CA TYR A 280 5.29 -10.53 1.80
C TYR A 280 6.37 -10.30 0.77
N LEU A 281 6.32 -11.05 -0.33
CA LEU A 281 7.28 -11.00 -1.44
C LEU A 281 6.62 -10.28 -2.62
N VAL A 282 7.23 -9.20 -3.10
CA VAL A 282 6.72 -8.43 -4.24
C VAL A 282 7.79 -8.33 -5.31
N GLY A 283 7.52 -8.86 -6.50
CA GLY A 283 8.37 -8.74 -7.69
C GLY A 283 7.73 -7.90 -8.78
N GLY A 284 8.52 -7.40 -9.72
CA GLY A 284 8.05 -6.76 -10.94
C GLY A 284 8.24 -7.67 -12.14
N LYS A 285 7.23 -7.83 -13.01
CA LYS A 285 7.31 -8.69 -14.20
C LYS A 285 8.42 -8.29 -15.17
N GLU A 286 8.71 -7.00 -15.26
CA GLU A 286 9.76 -6.45 -16.14
C GLU A 286 11.07 -6.15 -15.40
N ASP A 287 11.24 -6.64 -14.17
CA ASP A 287 12.48 -6.46 -13.42
C ASP A 287 13.60 -7.32 -14.03
N LYS A 288 14.61 -6.64 -14.55
CA LYS A 288 15.80 -7.27 -15.17
C LYS A 288 16.96 -7.39 -14.19
N LEU A 289 16.89 -6.75 -13.03
CA LEU A 289 17.94 -6.78 -12.00
C LEU A 289 17.70 -7.91 -11.01
N THR A 290 16.50 -7.96 -10.43
CA THR A 290 16.04 -9.08 -9.60
C THR A 290 14.82 -9.69 -10.29
N LYS A 291 15.07 -10.77 -10.99
CA LYS A 291 14.07 -11.41 -11.83
C LYS A 291 12.91 -11.96 -10.99
N PRO A 292 11.69 -12.07 -11.56
CA PRO A 292 10.54 -12.66 -10.87
C PRO A 292 10.80 -14.02 -10.22
N GLU A 293 11.65 -14.85 -10.85
CA GLU A 293 12.01 -16.19 -10.34
C GLU A 293 12.73 -16.16 -8.98
N GLU A 294 13.27 -15.01 -8.56
CA GLU A 294 13.84 -14.86 -7.22
C GLU A 294 12.75 -14.92 -6.13
N VAL A 295 11.55 -14.44 -6.44
CA VAL A 295 10.37 -14.53 -5.55
C VAL A 295 10.00 -15.99 -5.32
N ASP A 296 9.93 -16.80 -6.40
CA ASP A 296 9.57 -18.22 -6.32
C ASP A 296 10.60 -19.01 -5.51
N LYS A 297 11.90 -18.75 -5.73
CA LYS A 297 12.98 -19.38 -4.95
C LYS A 297 12.84 -19.10 -3.45
N ILE A 298 12.58 -17.83 -3.09
CA ILE A 298 12.42 -17.45 -1.68
C ILE A 298 11.17 -18.13 -1.09
N LYS A 299 10.07 -18.19 -1.84
CA LYS A 299 8.86 -18.89 -1.45
C LYS A 299 9.14 -20.37 -1.15
N ASP A 300 9.93 -21.04 -2.00
CA ASP A 300 10.36 -22.43 -1.78
C ASP A 300 11.23 -22.56 -0.52
N TYR A 301 12.15 -21.63 -0.29
CA TYR A 301 12.99 -21.63 0.93
C TYR A 301 12.17 -21.46 2.20
N LEU A 302 11.17 -20.59 2.16
CA LEU A 302 10.27 -20.33 3.30
C LEU A 302 9.30 -21.48 3.57
N SER A 303 8.94 -22.28 2.53
CA SER A 303 8.05 -23.44 2.64
C SER A 303 8.76 -24.72 3.08
N GLY A 304 10.09 -24.73 3.16
CA GLY A 304 10.88 -25.92 3.54
C GLY A 304 10.93 -27.01 2.49
N LYS A 305 10.44 -26.77 1.25
CA LYS A 305 10.54 -27.73 0.14
C LYS A 305 12.00 -27.93 -0.29
N ALA A 306 12.39 -29.19 -0.47
CA ALA A 306 13.68 -29.51 -1.11
C ALA A 306 13.66 -29.02 -2.57
N PRO A 307 14.81 -28.57 -3.14
CA PRO A 307 14.87 -28.16 -4.53
C PRO A 307 14.46 -29.34 -5.42
N LEU A 308 13.52 -29.12 -6.33
CA LEU A 308 13.28 -30.03 -7.44
C LEU A 308 14.58 -30.05 -8.28
N SER A 309 15.16 -31.23 -8.44
CA SER A 309 16.27 -31.45 -9.39
C SER A 309 15.79 -31.06 -10.79
N PRO A 310 16.63 -30.49 -11.65
CA PRO A 310 16.24 -30.18 -13.02
C PRO A 310 15.96 -31.49 -13.77
N GLU A 311 14.72 -31.85 -13.95
CA GLU A 311 14.33 -32.89 -14.87
C GLU A 311 14.46 -32.36 -16.28
N THR A 312 15.28 -33.08 -17.03
CA THR A 312 15.43 -33.02 -18.51
C THR A 312 14.05 -33.25 -19.12
N GLY A 313 13.67 -32.37 -20.05
CA GLY A 313 12.41 -32.40 -20.71
C GLY A 313 12.05 -33.71 -21.43
N SER A 314 10.80 -34.06 -21.35
CA SER A 314 10.05 -34.70 -22.44
C SER A 314 8.61 -34.19 -22.36
N ASP A 315 8.23 -33.61 -23.46
CA ASP A 315 6.91 -33.22 -23.90
C ASP A 315 6.00 -34.46 -23.93
N ASP A 316 4.87 -34.44 -23.22
CA ASP A 316 3.64 -35.12 -23.64
C ASP A 316 2.48 -34.66 -22.75
N GLY A 317 1.50 -34.10 -23.41
CA GLY A 317 0.27 -33.64 -22.78
C GLY A 317 -0.61 -34.79 -22.27
N HIS A 318 -1.14 -34.60 -21.08
CA HIS A 318 -2.48 -35.13 -20.76
C HIS A 318 -3.08 -34.36 -19.56
N GLU A 319 -4.21 -33.73 -19.82
CA GLU A 319 -5.12 -33.24 -18.79
C GLU A 319 -5.61 -34.39 -17.92
N THR A 320 -5.53 -34.22 -16.62
CA THR A 320 -6.39 -34.98 -15.69
C THR A 320 -6.84 -34.06 -14.57
N ILE A 321 -8.09 -33.71 -14.64
CA ILE A 321 -8.91 -33.17 -13.56
C ILE A 321 -9.01 -34.26 -12.48
N VAL A 322 -8.63 -33.94 -11.26
CA VAL A 322 -8.99 -34.76 -10.08
C VAL A 322 -9.59 -33.86 -9.01
N ASP A 323 -10.91 -33.94 -8.92
CA ASP A 323 -11.70 -33.55 -7.74
C ASP A 323 -11.25 -34.36 -6.52
N ALA A 324 -10.95 -33.68 -5.41
CA ALA A 324 -11.07 -34.27 -4.09
C ALA A 324 -11.29 -33.18 -3.04
N ALA A 325 -12.52 -32.85 -2.82
CA ALA A 325 -12.95 -32.14 -1.61
C ALA A 325 -13.08 -33.13 -0.45
N ALA A 326 -12.47 -32.82 0.69
CA ALA A 326 -12.80 -33.41 1.98
C ALA A 326 -13.14 -32.28 2.96
N PRO A 327 -14.20 -32.41 3.78
CA PRO A 327 -14.80 -31.27 4.46
C PRO A 327 -14.14 -31.00 5.80
N VAL A 328 -13.72 -29.78 6.00
CA VAL A 328 -13.42 -29.24 7.35
C VAL A 328 -14.72 -28.71 7.94
N ASN A 329 -15.12 -29.27 9.06
CA ASN A 329 -16.22 -28.82 9.88
C ASN A 329 -15.94 -27.43 10.44
N THR A 330 -16.45 -26.40 9.81
CA THR A 330 -16.65 -25.10 10.43
C THR A 330 -18.15 -24.96 10.72
N SER A 331 -18.47 -24.57 11.95
CA SER A 331 -19.83 -24.28 12.39
C SER A 331 -20.50 -23.35 11.38
N LYS A 332 -21.53 -23.84 10.75
CA LYS A 332 -22.33 -23.13 9.77
C LYS A 332 -23.05 -21.97 10.44
N ASN A 333 -22.66 -20.75 10.13
CA ASN A 333 -23.62 -19.67 9.99
C ASN A 333 -24.19 -19.78 8.57
N PRO A 334 -25.48 -20.06 8.39
CA PRO A 334 -26.09 -20.09 7.07
C PRO A 334 -26.34 -18.64 6.66
N THR A 335 -25.80 -18.24 5.52
CA THR A 335 -26.16 -17.04 4.76
C THR A 335 -25.00 -16.11 4.42
N ASP A 336 -24.00 -16.60 3.66
CA ASP A 336 -23.04 -15.71 3.00
C ASP A 336 -22.95 -16.01 1.49
N HIS A 337 -24.11 -16.17 0.85
CA HIS A 337 -24.23 -16.14 -0.61
C HIS A 337 -24.89 -14.82 -0.97
N GLY A 338 -24.12 -13.88 -1.50
CA GLY A 338 -24.68 -12.72 -2.16
C GLY A 338 -25.54 -13.14 -3.35
N PRO A 339 -26.48 -12.31 -3.80
CA PRO A 339 -27.34 -12.62 -4.92
C PRO A 339 -26.49 -12.87 -6.19
N GLU A 340 -26.73 -13.99 -6.85
CA GLU A 340 -26.05 -14.37 -8.10
C GLU A 340 -26.64 -13.66 -9.32
N SER A 341 -27.86 -13.11 -9.19
CA SER A 341 -28.59 -12.37 -10.22
C SER A 341 -29.32 -11.18 -9.64
N ILE A 342 -29.62 -10.18 -10.48
CA ILE A 342 -30.44 -9.01 -10.13
C ILE A 342 -31.82 -9.42 -9.62
N ASP A 343 -32.40 -10.50 -10.16
CA ASP A 343 -33.72 -11.01 -9.76
C ASP A 343 -33.74 -11.65 -8.37
N ASP A 344 -32.57 -12.01 -7.87
CA ASP A 344 -32.40 -12.60 -6.53
C ASP A 344 -32.25 -11.56 -5.42
N ILE A 345 -32.10 -10.28 -5.76
CA ILE A 345 -31.97 -9.19 -4.81
C ILE A 345 -33.34 -8.87 -4.21
N ARG A 346 -33.48 -9.11 -2.89
CA ARG A 346 -34.68 -8.80 -2.10
C ARG A 346 -34.44 -7.63 -1.17
N ASP A 347 -35.49 -6.94 -0.80
CA ASP A 347 -35.39 -5.85 0.20
C ASP A 347 -34.79 -6.34 1.54
N GLU A 348 -34.95 -7.63 1.83
CA GLU A 348 -34.35 -8.30 3.01
C GLU A 348 -32.83 -8.37 2.96
N ASP A 349 -32.20 -8.38 1.77
CA ASP A 349 -30.75 -8.43 1.61
C ASP A 349 -30.10 -7.11 2.03
N PHE A 350 -30.86 -6.03 2.03
CA PHE A 350 -30.42 -4.71 2.49
C PHE A 350 -30.66 -4.47 3.99
N HIS A 351 -31.37 -5.41 4.66
CA HIS A 351 -31.74 -5.32 6.08
C HIS A 351 -31.16 -6.46 6.92
N ARG A 352 -30.23 -7.24 6.38
CA ARG A 352 -29.69 -8.46 7.00
C ARG A 352 -29.09 -8.27 8.39
N ASP A 353 -28.52 -7.11 8.66
CA ASP A 353 -27.90 -6.80 9.97
C ASP A 353 -28.91 -6.37 11.05
N ARG A 354 -30.18 -6.27 10.69
CA ARG A 354 -31.24 -5.79 11.61
C ARG A 354 -31.62 -6.80 12.69
N LYS A 355 -31.49 -8.11 12.41
CA LYS A 355 -31.89 -9.17 13.34
C LYS A 355 -30.88 -9.51 14.43
N LEU A 356 -29.63 -9.11 14.27
CA LEU A 356 -28.58 -9.35 15.28
C LEU A 356 -28.56 -8.32 16.42
N ASN A 357 -29.32 -7.23 16.31
CA ASN A 357 -29.33 -6.13 17.30
C ASN A 357 -30.62 -5.98 18.09
N GLU A 358 -31.66 -6.80 17.83
CA GLU A 358 -32.95 -6.67 18.56
C GLU A 358 -32.87 -7.11 20.03
N ASP A 359 -31.85 -7.88 20.42
CA ASP A 359 -31.63 -8.30 21.81
C ASP A 359 -30.85 -7.28 22.65
N ALA A 360 -30.38 -6.18 22.07
CA ALA A 360 -29.58 -5.14 22.74
C ALA A 360 -30.38 -3.88 23.14
N ASP A 361 -31.67 -3.82 22.83
CA ASP A 361 -32.49 -2.60 22.96
C ASP A 361 -33.05 -2.31 24.39
N ASN A 362 -32.51 -2.95 25.44
CA ASN A 362 -32.92 -2.70 26.83
C ASN A 362 -31.98 -1.80 27.66
N ALA A 363 -31.02 -1.14 27.05
CA ALA A 363 -30.21 -0.13 27.73
C ALA A 363 -30.54 1.26 27.19
N LEU A 364 -31.05 2.10 28.09
CA LEU A 364 -31.31 3.53 27.89
C LEU A 364 -29.99 4.31 27.73
N GLU A 365 -29.30 4.12 26.60
CA GLU A 365 -28.13 4.91 26.18
C GLU A 365 -28.21 5.25 24.71
N ASP A 366 -27.79 6.46 24.37
CA ASP A 366 -27.79 7.09 23.05
C ASP A 366 -27.41 6.14 21.92
N PRO A 367 -28.30 5.79 20.98
CA PRO A 367 -28.05 4.81 19.91
C PRO A 367 -27.05 5.28 18.84
N SER A 368 -26.47 6.46 18.99
CA SER A 368 -25.46 6.99 18.07
C SER A 368 -24.01 6.60 18.41
N THR A 369 -23.78 5.93 19.55
CA THR A 369 -22.46 5.48 19.97
C THR A 369 -22.50 3.97 20.14
N PRO A 370 -21.86 3.17 19.27
CA PRO A 370 -21.62 1.78 19.60
C PRO A 370 -20.70 1.76 20.83
N GLN A 371 -21.20 1.38 21.98
CA GLN A 371 -20.37 0.97 23.11
C GLN A 371 -19.71 -0.36 22.73
N GLU A 372 -18.60 -0.26 22.03
CA GLU A 372 -17.75 -1.43 21.87
C GLU A 372 -16.90 -1.58 23.13
N SER A 373 -17.11 -2.71 23.81
CA SER A 373 -16.26 -3.20 24.88
C SER A 373 -14.77 -3.19 24.46
N PRO A 374 -13.80 -3.19 25.40
CA PRO A 374 -12.38 -3.36 25.12
C PRO A 374 -12.06 -4.55 24.20
N ALA A 375 -13.02 -5.47 24.01
CA ALA A 375 -12.94 -6.64 23.12
C ALA A 375 -12.76 -6.34 21.62
N ASN A 376 -13.05 -5.11 21.15
CA ASN A 376 -12.95 -4.76 19.73
C ASN A 376 -11.63 -4.11 19.30
N VAL A 377 -10.63 -4.08 20.15
CA VAL A 377 -9.27 -3.72 19.75
C VAL A 377 -8.59 -4.95 19.15
N PRO A 378 -8.19 -4.93 17.85
CA PRO A 378 -7.53 -6.07 17.24
C PRO A 378 -6.28 -6.48 18.03
N PRO A 379 -6.02 -7.78 18.16
CA PRO A 379 -4.83 -8.26 18.85
C PRO A 379 -3.55 -7.80 18.13
N GLN A 380 -2.52 -7.56 18.91
CA GLN A 380 -1.18 -7.28 18.39
C GLN A 380 -0.22 -8.32 18.99
N PRO A 381 -0.14 -9.50 18.38
CA PRO A 381 0.69 -10.57 18.90
C PRO A 381 2.17 -10.19 18.81
N ARG A 382 2.96 -10.58 19.82
CA ARG A 382 4.43 -10.43 19.80
C ARG A 382 5.08 -11.32 18.73
N HIS A 383 4.45 -12.44 18.42
CA HIS A 383 4.87 -13.42 17.42
C HIS A 383 3.65 -13.77 16.55
N PRO A 384 3.39 -12.99 15.47
CA PRO A 384 2.34 -13.34 14.54
C PRO A 384 2.61 -14.68 13.86
N THR A 385 1.57 -15.42 13.53
CA THR A 385 1.68 -16.68 12.79
C THR A 385 2.37 -16.45 11.45
N LYS A 386 3.36 -17.28 11.13
CA LYS A 386 4.07 -17.23 9.85
C LYS A 386 3.07 -17.45 8.70
N VAL A 387 3.04 -16.50 7.79
CA VAL A 387 2.30 -16.58 6.52
C VAL A 387 3.22 -16.08 5.42
N VAL A 388 3.24 -16.75 4.28
CA VAL A 388 3.99 -16.31 3.10
C VAL A 388 3.01 -15.92 2.00
N ARG A 389 3.04 -14.65 1.61
CA ARG A 389 2.29 -14.12 0.48
C ARG A 389 3.26 -13.64 -0.57
N SER A 390 2.93 -13.81 -1.83
CA SER A 390 3.74 -13.32 -2.93
C SER A 390 2.90 -12.76 -4.06
N ILE A 391 3.44 -11.78 -4.77
CA ILE A 391 2.84 -11.23 -5.97
C ILE A 391 3.90 -10.80 -6.97
N ILE A 392 3.67 -11.07 -8.24
CA ILE A 392 4.42 -10.50 -9.36
C ILE A 392 3.54 -9.44 -10.01
N MET A 393 3.90 -8.18 -9.77
CA MET A 393 3.17 -7.05 -10.36
C MET A 393 3.35 -7.06 -11.89
N PRO A 394 2.26 -6.92 -12.68
CA PRO A 394 2.33 -6.96 -14.14
C PRO A 394 3.10 -5.76 -14.72
N ALA A 395 3.40 -5.83 -16.02
CA ALA A 395 3.95 -4.69 -16.74
C ALA A 395 3.12 -3.42 -16.51
N PRO A 396 3.75 -2.26 -16.32
CA PRO A 396 5.18 -1.96 -16.48
C PRO A 396 6.04 -2.12 -15.22
N ALA A 397 5.62 -2.90 -14.22
CA ALA A 397 6.36 -3.05 -12.97
C ALA A 397 7.76 -3.64 -13.21
N ASN A 398 8.77 -2.90 -12.80
CA ASN A 398 10.19 -3.23 -12.92
C ASN A 398 10.92 -2.93 -11.62
N HIS A 399 12.26 -2.84 -11.63
CA HIS A 399 13.04 -2.58 -10.39
C HIS A 399 12.72 -1.25 -9.69
N ALA A 400 12.13 -0.30 -10.41
CA ALA A 400 11.73 1.01 -9.89
C ALA A 400 10.29 1.05 -9.34
N LEU A 401 9.60 -0.08 -9.22
CA LEU A 401 8.18 -0.17 -8.85
C LEU A 401 7.81 0.58 -7.55
N LEU A 402 8.77 0.77 -6.67
CA LEU A 402 8.67 1.45 -5.38
C LEU A 402 8.48 2.99 -5.50
N PHE A 403 8.89 3.61 -6.64
CA PHE A 403 8.72 5.04 -6.89
C PHE A 403 8.11 5.37 -8.25
N MET A 404 7.74 4.36 -9.04
CA MET A 404 7.03 4.53 -10.30
C MET A 404 5.55 4.90 -10.02
N PRO A 405 5.03 6.00 -10.58
CA PRO A 405 3.66 6.45 -10.31
C PRO A 405 2.57 5.42 -10.60
N ALA A 406 2.79 4.58 -11.63
CA ALA A 406 1.83 3.55 -12.02
C ALA A 406 1.74 2.38 -11.03
N THR A 407 2.79 2.10 -10.25
CA THR A 407 2.87 0.91 -9.39
C THR A 407 2.86 1.21 -7.91
N VAL A 408 3.40 2.36 -7.47
CA VAL A 408 3.61 2.66 -6.05
C VAL A 408 2.30 2.71 -5.23
N ARG A 409 1.20 3.15 -5.83
CA ARG A 409 -0.10 3.20 -5.12
C ARG A 409 -0.68 1.81 -4.92
N ILE A 410 -0.55 0.95 -5.93
CA ILE A 410 -0.95 -0.46 -5.83
C ILE A 410 -0.08 -1.14 -4.76
N LEU A 411 1.23 -0.93 -4.83
CA LEU A 411 2.17 -1.46 -3.84
C LEU A 411 1.82 -1.02 -2.41
N ALA A 412 1.49 0.26 -2.21
CA ALA A 412 1.08 0.78 -0.91
C ALA A 412 -0.19 0.10 -0.39
N GLY A 413 -1.18 -0.11 -1.27
CA GLY A 413 -2.41 -0.85 -0.94
C GLY A 413 -2.13 -2.30 -0.55
N LEU A 414 -1.32 -3.01 -1.34
CA LEU A 414 -0.93 -4.40 -1.09
C LEU A 414 -0.19 -4.54 0.26
N ILE A 415 0.77 -3.66 0.54
CA ILE A 415 1.50 -3.65 1.81
C ILE A 415 0.53 -3.36 2.97
N SER A 416 -0.34 -2.38 2.85
CA SER A 416 -1.33 -2.03 3.88
C SER A 416 -2.25 -3.20 4.21
N ASP A 417 -2.77 -3.89 3.19
CA ASP A 417 -3.62 -5.06 3.34
C ASP A 417 -2.86 -6.22 4.01
N PHE A 418 -1.64 -6.50 3.55
CA PHE A 418 -0.80 -7.53 4.17
C PHE A 418 -0.54 -7.25 5.65
N LEU A 419 -0.17 -6.02 6.00
CA LEU A 419 0.12 -5.62 7.38
C LEU A 419 -1.13 -5.74 8.27
N ALA A 420 -2.29 -5.29 7.77
CA ALA A 420 -3.54 -5.34 8.51
C ALA A 420 -4.05 -6.79 8.72
N ASN A 421 -3.90 -7.65 7.72
CA ASN A 421 -4.46 -8.99 7.75
C ASN A 421 -3.53 -10.02 8.42
N HIS A 422 -2.21 -9.86 8.32
CA HIS A 422 -1.25 -10.88 8.73
C HIS A 422 -0.32 -10.47 9.88
N VAL A 423 -0.14 -9.17 10.13
CA VAL A 423 0.66 -8.68 11.26
C VAL A 423 -0.24 -8.29 12.43
N THR A 424 -1.08 -7.28 12.24
CA THR A 424 -2.10 -6.89 13.22
C THR A 424 -3.17 -6.02 12.56
N GLY A 425 -4.44 -6.28 12.83
CA GLY A 425 -5.56 -5.45 12.39
C GLY A 425 -5.47 -3.98 12.83
N ARG A 426 -4.62 -3.69 13.82
CA ARG A 426 -4.35 -2.32 14.28
C ARG A 426 -3.60 -1.47 13.26
N LEU A 427 -2.90 -2.08 12.29
CA LEU A 427 -2.27 -1.41 11.15
C LEU A 427 -3.26 -1.08 10.03
N SER A 428 -4.55 -1.45 10.17
CA SER A 428 -5.61 -0.99 9.28
C SER A 428 -5.91 0.48 9.56
N LEU A 429 -5.69 1.34 8.57
CA LEU A 429 -6.03 2.76 8.67
C LEU A 429 -7.54 2.96 8.90
N GLY A 430 -8.37 2.08 8.31
CA GLY A 430 -9.81 2.09 8.53
C GLY A 430 -10.17 1.87 10.00
N TRP A 431 -9.59 0.85 10.64
CA TRP A 431 -9.77 0.61 12.06
C TRP A 431 -9.28 1.78 12.93
N GLN A 432 -8.09 2.31 12.66
CA GLN A 432 -7.56 3.46 13.41
C GLN A 432 -8.49 4.67 13.35
N LEU A 433 -8.99 5.01 12.16
CA LEU A 433 -9.93 6.10 11.98
C LEU A 433 -11.27 5.83 12.70
N GLN A 434 -11.75 4.60 12.70
CA GLN A 434 -12.93 4.20 13.44
C GLN A 434 -12.69 4.30 14.95
N TYR A 435 -11.58 3.79 15.45
CA TYR A 435 -11.20 3.87 16.87
C TYR A 435 -11.12 5.32 17.36
N LEU A 436 -10.39 6.17 16.66
CA LEU A 436 -10.20 7.58 16.99
C LEU A 436 -11.49 8.42 16.89
N SER A 437 -12.51 7.95 16.18
CA SER A 437 -13.79 8.67 16.08
C SER A 437 -14.75 8.40 17.22
N ARG A 438 -14.44 7.45 18.11
CA ARG A 438 -15.29 7.12 19.27
C ARG A 438 -15.44 8.28 20.28
N GLU A 439 -14.47 9.19 20.33
CA GLU A 439 -14.53 10.37 21.22
C GLU A 439 -15.34 11.55 20.66
N GLY A 440 -15.81 11.45 19.42
CA GLY A 440 -16.54 12.52 18.75
C GLY A 440 -18.04 12.36 18.79
N LYS A 441 -18.72 12.78 19.87
CA LYS A 441 -20.12 13.20 19.75
C LYS A 441 -20.24 14.17 18.57
N TRP A 442 -21.38 14.17 17.87
CA TRP A 442 -21.76 15.17 16.87
C TRP A 442 -21.65 16.58 17.47
N ASP A 443 -20.44 17.08 17.50
CA ASP A 443 -20.08 18.30 18.14
C ASP A 443 -20.31 19.48 17.14
N VAL A 444 -20.41 20.68 17.66
CA VAL A 444 -20.60 21.95 16.93
C VAL A 444 -19.59 22.12 15.81
N LYS A 445 -18.37 21.62 15.94
CA LYS A 445 -17.31 21.60 14.94
C LYS A 445 -17.66 20.78 13.69
N ASN A 446 -18.24 19.60 13.86
CA ASN A 446 -18.69 18.76 12.76
C ASN A 446 -19.89 19.40 12.03
N LEU A 447 -20.79 20.03 12.74
CA LEU A 447 -21.92 20.75 12.17
C LEU A 447 -21.47 21.95 11.33
N ALA A 448 -20.53 22.76 11.82
CA ALA A 448 -19.99 23.89 11.08
C ALA A 448 -19.33 23.43 9.77
N LYS A 449 -18.53 22.34 9.80
CA LYS A 449 -17.93 21.74 8.62
C LYS A 449 -18.99 21.19 7.67
N TRP A 450 -20.03 20.52 8.19
CA TRP A 450 -21.11 19.97 7.37
C TRP A 450 -21.88 21.10 6.67
N LYS A 451 -22.15 22.21 7.34
CA LYS A 451 -22.78 23.40 6.74
C LYS A 451 -21.97 23.98 5.59
N GLY A 452 -20.64 24.00 5.69
CA GLY A 452 -19.74 24.48 4.64
C GLY A 452 -19.61 23.57 3.43
N VAL A 453 -20.20 22.35 3.46
CA VAL A 453 -20.16 21.42 2.31
C VAL A 453 -21.34 21.66 1.40
N VAL A 454 -21.09 21.76 0.07
CA VAL A 454 -22.13 21.87 -0.97
C VAL A 454 -23.15 20.73 -0.80
N PRO A 455 -24.46 21.00 -0.76
CA PRO A 455 -25.51 20.01 -0.55
C PRO A 455 -25.49 18.86 -1.54
N VAL A 456 -25.52 19.17 -2.84
CA VAL A 456 -25.61 18.21 -3.95
C VAL A 456 -24.53 18.55 -4.98
N SER A 457 -23.85 17.56 -5.52
CA SER A 457 -22.77 17.70 -6.52
C SER A 457 -23.32 18.11 -7.89
N HIS A 458 -22.43 18.46 -8.81
CA HIS A 458 -22.72 18.44 -10.24
C HIS A 458 -23.08 17.02 -10.70
N PRO A 459 -23.72 16.84 -11.87
CA PRO A 459 -24.05 15.53 -12.43
C PRO A 459 -22.80 14.66 -12.60
N ILE A 460 -22.93 13.35 -12.35
CA ILE A 460 -21.84 12.38 -12.46
C ILE A 460 -22.25 11.27 -13.43
N GLY A 461 -21.43 11.06 -14.46
CA GLY A 461 -21.61 10.04 -15.48
C GLY A 461 -20.52 10.12 -16.54
N PRO A 462 -20.48 9.18 -17.51
CA PRO A 462 -19.54 9.24 -18.62
C PRO A 462 -19.77 10.46 -19.49
N ALA A 463 -18.69 11.04 -20.04
CA ALA A 463 -18.80 12.16 -20.97
C ALA A 463 -19.66 11.81 -22.19
N GLY A 464 -20.57 12.69 -22.56
CA GLY A 464 -21.48 12.49 -23.70
C GLY A 464 -22.65 11.52 -23.45
N SER A 465 -22.81 11.01 -22.23
CA SER A 465 -23.94 10.16 -21.81
C SER A 465 -24.78 10.85 -20.75
N PRO A 466 -26.06 10.49 -20.59
CA PRO A 466 -26.87 10.99 -19.48
C PRO A 466 -26.24 10.67 -18.13
N PRO A 467 -26.24 11.62 -17.18
CA PRO A 467 -25.66 11.40 -15.85
C PRO A 467 -26.43 10.34 -15.06
N VAL A 468 -25.72 9.56 -14.28
CA VAL A 468 -26.28 8.48 -13.45
C VAL A 468 -26.49 8.95 -12.01
N PHE A 469 -25.55 9.74 -11.48
CA PHE A 469 -25.51 10.07 -10.06
C PHE A 469 -25.41 11.57 -9.77
N ARG A 470 -25.82 11.90 -8.54
CA ARG A 470 -25.38 13.09 -7.81
C ARG A 470 -24.93 12.67 -6.41
N ALA A 471 -23.71 13.04 -6.04
CA ALA A 471 -23.21 12.86 -4.68
C ALA A 471 -23.76 13.96 -3.78
N MET A 472 -24.22 13.61 -2.59
CA MET A 472 -24.78 14.59 -1.67
C MET A 472 -24.27 14.39 -0.24
N LYS A 473 -24.33 15.42 0.59
CA LYS A 473 -24.20 15.29 2.04
C LYS A 473 -25.52 14.77 2.63
N THR A 474 -25.46 14.15 3.80
CA THR A 474 -26.68 13.69 4.49
C THR A 474 -27.65 14.85 4.74
N LEU A 475 -28.93 14.60 4.64
CA LEU A 475 -29.96 15.55 5.01
C LEU A 475 -30.05 15.69 6.55
N ARG A 476 -30.62 16.78 7.05
CA ARG A 476 -30.89 17.02 8.46
C ARG A 476 -32.23 17.73 8.64
N GLU A 477 -33.10 17.19 9.51
CA GLU A 477 -34.44 17.79 9.78
C GLU A 477 -34.36 19.24 10.25
N ALA A 478 -33.40 19.56 11.09
CA ALA A 478 -33.22 20.88 11.69
C ALA A 478 -32.40 21.86 10.84
N ASP A 479 -32.21 21.59 9.54
CA ASP A 479 -31.45 22.49 8.64
C ASP A 479 -32.39 23.18 7.66
N ASP A 480 -32.32 24.51 7.62
CA ASP A 480 -33.23 25.33 6.81
C ASP A 480 -32.99 25.24 5.32
N THR A 481 -31.82 24.72 4.88
CA THR A 481 -31.40 24.71 3.48
C THR A 481 -31.24 23.32 2.91
N HIS A 482 -31.07 22.28 3.76
CA HIS A 482 -30.82 20.91 3.35
C HIS A 482 -31.54 19.90 4.24
N CYS A 483 -32.81 20.16 4.53
CA CYS A 483 -33.76 19.22 5.10
C CYS A 483 -34.51 18.43 4.01
N PRO A 484 -35.20 17.34 4.34
CA PRO A 484 -35.97 16.55 3.36
C PRO A 484 -36.97 17.38 2.53
N ALA A 485 -37.68 18.33 3.13
CA ALA A 485 -38.66 19.15 2.45
C ALA A 485 -38.00 20.07 1.39
N GLU A 486 -36.95 20.80 1.76
CA GLU A 486 -36.21 21.66 0.82
C GLU A 486 -35.47 20.83 -0.24
N PHE A 487 -35.02 19.62 0.11
CA PHE A 487 -34.43 18.71 -0.87
C PHE A 487 -35.44 18.29 -1.94
N VAL A 488 -36.63 17.87 -1.57
CA VAL A 488 -37.70 17.51 -2.51
C VAL A 488 -38.04 18.70 -3.43
N LYS A 489 -38.20 19.87 -2.86
CA LYS A 489 -38.54 21.09 -3.60
C LYS A 489 -37.46 21.45 -4.65
N ASN A 490 -36.19 21.35 -4.28
CA ASN A 490 -35.09 21.79 -5.12
C ASN A 490 -34.59 20.70 -6.08
N TRP A 491 -34.69 19.42 -5.70
CA TRP A 491 -34.06 18.30 -6.41
C TRP A 491 -35.01 17.16 -6.79
N GLY A 492 -36.22 17.10 -6.23
CA GLY A 492 -37.20 16.03 -6.50
C GLY A 492 -37.64 15.92 -7.97
N GLY A 493 -37.45 16.98 -8.77
CA GLY A 493 -37.63 16.95 -10.22
C GLY A 493 -36.57 16.10 -10.93
N ILE A 494 -35.33 16.08 -10.44
CA ILE A 494 -34.16 15.44 -11.04
C ILE A 494 -33.81 14.12 -10.35
N ILE A 495 -33.75 14.10 -9.02
CA ILE A 495 -33.36 12.96 -8.20
C ILE A 495 -34.63 12.24 -7.74
N LYS A 496 -34.87 11.05 -8.27
CA LYS A 496 -36.07 10.26 -7.98
C LYS A 496 -35.84 9.15 -6.96
N ASP A 497 -34.59 8.77 -6.77
CA ASP A 497 -34.16 7.77 -5.81
C ASP A 497 -32.93 8.24 -5.06
N VAL A 498 -32.88 8.02 -3.74
CA VAL A 498 -31.76 8.39 -2.87
C VAL A 498 -31.26 7.14 -2.16
N ILE A 499 -29.98 6.84 -2.30
CA ILE A 499 -29.28 5.75 -1.59
C ILE A 499 -28.53 6.37 -0.42
N ASP A 500 -28.93 6.03 0.79
CA ASP A 500 -28.24 6.38 2.02
C ASP A 500 -27.28 5.27 2.43
N ILE A 501 -26.00 5.47 2.19
CA ILE A 501 -24.92 4.54 2.55
C ILE A 501 -24.29 4.85 3.92
N SER A 502 -24.98 5.64 4.76
CA SER A 502 -24.54 5.89 6.13
C SER A 502 -24.82 4.69 7.06
N HIS A 503 -24.48 4.79 8.34
CA HIS A 503 -24.77 3.76 9.32
C HIS A 503 -26.28 3.56 9.53
N ASP A 504 -26.70 2.48 10.20
CA ASP A 504 -28.03 1.88 10.24
C ASP A 504 -29.25 2.82 10.39
N LYS A 505 -29.15 3.87 11.19
CA LYS A 505 -30.28 4.81 11.38
C LYS A 505 -30.06 6.08 10.56
N PRO A 506 -31.03 6.50 9.73
CA PRO A 506 -30.96 7.79 9.04
C PRO A 506 -31.00 8.94 10.06
N VAL A 507 -30.29 10.03 9.77
CA VAL A 507 -30.23 11.23 10.62
C VAL A 507 -31.49 12.08 10.42
N TYR A 508 -32.33 11.73 9.48
CA TYR A 508 -33.57 12.44 9.10
C TYR A 508 -34.69 11.42 8.83
N ASP A 509 -35.96 11.89 8.86
CA ASP A 509 -37.11 11.06 8.54
C ASP A 509 -37.29 10.92 7.00
N PRO A 510 -37.05 9.73 6.40
CA PRO A 510 -37.14 9.55 4.96
C PRO A 510 -38.59 9.69 4.43
N ARG A 511 -39.62 9.51 5.28
CA ARG A 511 -41.03 9.59 4.89
C ARG A 511 -41.40 10.94 4.28
N SER A 512 -40.71 12.01 4.67
CA SER A 512 -40.92 13.34 4.08
C SER A 512 -40.49 13.42 2.61
N MET A 513 -39.42 12.72 2.24
CA MET A 513 -38.98 12.61 0.84
C MET A 513 -39.93 11.73 0.02
N GLU A 514 -40.36 10.61 0.58
CA GLU A 514 -41.27 9.67 -0.09
C GLU A 514 -42.62 10.32 -0.41
N LYS A 515 -43.15 11.12 0.50
CA LYS A 515 -44.36 11.93 0.24
C LYS A 515 -44.17 12.92 -0.92
N GLY A 516 -42.96 13.35 -1.16
CA GLY A 516 -42.57 14.22 -2.26
C GLY A 516 -42.19 13.49 -3.55
N GLY A 517 -42.42 12.18 -3.65
CA GLY A 517 -42.14 11.36 -4.84
C GLY A 517 -40.68 10.94 -5.01
N VAL A 518 -39.81 11.14 -3.99
CA VAL A 518 -38.42 10.67 -3.99
C VAL A 518 -38.33 9.41 -3.14
N ARG A 519 -37.97 8.27 -3.72
CA ARG A 519 -37.83 7.01 -3.01
C ARG A 519 -36.51 6.97 -2.21
N TYR A 520 -36.58 6.42 -1.01
CA TYR A 520 -35.43 6.27 -0.12
C TYR A 520 -34.99 4.81 -0.04
N HIS A 521 -33.71 4.57 -0.20
CA HIS A 521 -33.09 3.25 -0.13
C HIS A 521 -31.95 3.27 0.90
N LYS A 522 -32.08 2.47 1.95
CA LYS A 522 -31.03 2.32 2.94
C LYS A 522 -30.05 1.25 2.50
N PHE A 523 -28.76 1.59 2.41
CA PHE A 523 -27.66 0.70 2.16
C PHE A 523 -26.59 0.91 3.23
N ALA A 524 -26.75 0.28 4.37
CA ALA A 524 -25.88 0.51 5.54
C ALA A 524 -24.45 0.02 5.28
N THR A 525 -23.46 0.89 5.54
CA THR A 525 -22.04 0.56 5.43
C THR A 525 -21.24 1.07 6.61
N VAL A 526 -20.13 0.39 6.91
CA VAL A 526 -19.24 0.79 8.00
C VAL A 526 -18.54 2.11 7.70
N SER A 527 -18.48 3.01 8.70
CA SER A 527 -17.84 4.30 8.55
C SER A 527 -16.31 4.18 8.47
N LYS A 528 -15.67 5.04 7.68
CA LYS A 528 -14.21 5.25 7.58
C LYS A 528 -13.38 4.08 7.04
N ILE A 529 -14.00 2.97 6.67
CA ILE A 529 -13.37 1.82 6.04
C ILE A 529 -13.80 1.79 4.57
N PRO A 530 -12.88 1.51 3.62
CA PRO A 530 -13.27 1.25 2.24
C PRO A 530 -14.23 0.06 2.16
N PRO A 531 -15.27 0.15 1.34
CA PRO A 531 -16.22 -0.96 1.16
C PRO A 531 -15.55 -2.25 0.72
N LYS A 532 -16.07 -3.38 1.20
CA LYS A 532 -15.66 -4.72 0.76
C LYS A 532 -16.14 -5.00 -0.66
N ASP A 533 -15.56 -5.99 -1.30
CA ASP A 533 -15.92 -6.37 -2.67
C ASP A 533 -17.38 -6.84 -2.79
N SER A 534 -17.88 -7.58 -1.80
CA SER A 534 -19.29 -7.95 -1.71
C SER A 534 -20.24 -6.75 -1.58
N GLU A 535 -19.88 -5.75 -0.75
CA GLU A 535 -20.67 -4.53 -0.61
C GLU A 535 -20.72 -3.72 -1.92
N VAL A 536 -19.60 -3.69 -2.66
CA VAL A 536 -19.56 -3.04 -3.99
C VAL A 536 -20.47 -3.77 -4.99
N ALA A 537 -20.41 -5.10 -5.04
CA ALA A 537 -21.26 -5.89 -5.92
C ALA A 537 -22.75 -5.68 -5.63
N HIS A 538 -23.14 -5.69 -4.34
CA HIS A 538 -24.52 -5.40 -3.92
C HIS A 538 -24.96 -3.97 -4.27
N PHE A 539 -24.08 -2.99 -4.07
CA PHE A 539 -24.39 -1.60 -4.44
C PHE A 539 -24.62 -1.45 -5.94
N ILE A 540 -23.76 -2.05 -6.77
CA ILE A 540 -23.90 -2.02 -8.23
C ILE A 540 -25.23 -2.68 -8.66
N ALA A 541 -25.55 -3.84 -8.11
CA ALA A 541 -26.80 -4.53 -8.39
C ALA A 541 -28.03 -3.71 -7.95
N LEU A 542 -27.95 -3.02 -6.79
CA LEU A 542 -29.01 -2.09 -6.37
C LEU A 542 -29.18 -0.95 -7.36
N VAL A 543 -28.09 -0.31 -7.80
CA VAL A 543 -28.15 0.79 -8.76
C VAL A 543 -28.72 0.32 -10.10
N ASP A 544 -28.32 -0.84 -10.61
CA ASP A 544 -28.85 -1.42 -11.84
C ASP A 544 -30.38 -1.64 -11.75
N LYS A 545 -30.85 -2.26 -10.65
CA LYS A 545 -32.27 -2.45 -10.34
C LYS A 545 -33.03 -1.11 -10.30
N LEU A 546 -32.47 -0.11 -9.61
CA LEU A 546 -33.10 1.20 -9.50
C LEU A 546 -33.19 1.89 -10.86
N ARG A 547 -32.18 1.79 -11.70
CA ARG A 547 -32.20 2.39 -13.05
C ARG A 547 -33.27 1.76 -13.95
N GLU A 548 -33.46 0.45 -13.90
CA GLU A 548 -34.57 -0.24 -14.60
C GLU A 548 -35.92 0.24 -14.10
N GLN A 549 -36.09 0.31 -12.78
CA GLN A 549 -37.33 0.82 -12.18
C GLN A 549 -37.56 2.31 -12.53
N GLN A 550 -36.53 3.13 -12.56
CA GLN A 550 -36.66 4.54 -12.97
C GLN A 550 -37.10 4.66 -14.43
N LYS A 551 -36.56 3.82 -15.32
CA LYS A 551 -36.95 3.81 -16.73
C LYS A 551 -38.43 3.48 -16.89
N ALA A 552 -38.92 2.42 -16.24
CA ALA A 552 -40.34 2.04 -16.28
C ALA A 552 -41.24 3.16 -15.71
N ARG A 553 -40.86 3.73 -14.56
CA ARG A 553 -41.61 4.83 -13.91
C ARG A 553 -41.61 6.12 -14.76
N ALA A 554 -40.49 6.44 -15.40
CA ALA A 554 -40.38 7.62 -16.25
C ALA A 554 -41.33 7.54 -17.44
N GLU A 555 -41.53 6.36 -18.03
CA GLU A 555 -42.48 6.11 -19.09
C GLU A 555 -43.93 6.20 -18.59
N GLU A 556 -44.25 5.60 -17.45
CA GLU A 556 -45.58 5.56 -16.86
C GLU A 556 -46.02 6.96 -16.36
N GLU A 557 -45.18 7.61 -15.57
CA GLU A 557 -45.44 8.89 -14.91
C GLU A 557 -45.13 10.10 -15.81
N LYS A 558 -44.58 9.88 -17.01
CA LYS A 558 -44.19 10.91 -18.01
C LYS A 558 -43.30 11.99 -17.37
N TRP A 559 -42.19 11.59 -16.79
CA TRP A 559 -41.29 12.54 -16.13
C TRP A 559 -40.77 13.59 -17.15
N ALA A 560 -40.86 14.84 -16.72
CA ALA A 560 -40.30 15.94 -17.51
C ALA A 560 -38.75 15.94 -17.35
N GLU A 561 -38.08 16.17 -18.45
CA GLU A 561 -36.63 16.39 -18.41
C GLU A 561 -36.34 17.78 -17.82
N VAL A 562 -35.44 17.82 -16.85
CA VAL A 562 -34.97 19.04 -16.21
C VAL A 562 -33.46 19.14 -16.43
N ASP A 563 -32.99 20.13 -17.16
CA ASP A 563 -31.57 20.34 -17.50
C ASP A 563 -30.88 19.08 -18.09
N GLY A 564 -31.56 18.38 -18.99
CA GLY A 564 -31.04 17.14 -19.59
C GLY A 564 -31.01 15.94 -18.66
N GLN A 565 -31.72 15.97 -17.53
CA GLN A 565 -31.68 14.96 -16.50
C GLN A 565 -33.09 14.52 -16.08
N THR A 566 -33.34 13.22 -16.08
CA THR A 566 -34.64 12.65 -15.65
C THR A 566 -34.51 11.47 -14.72
N GLN A 567 -33.42 10.73 -14.76
CA GLN A 567 -33.23 9.44 -14.10
C GLN A 567 -31.89 9.43 -13.31
N VAL A 568 -31.78 10.34 -12.36
CA VAL A 568 -30.55 10.49 -11.54
C VAL A 568 -30.78 9.93 -10.15
N ILE A 569 -29.79 9.19 -9.65
CA ILE A 569 -29.77 8.64 -8.31
C ILE A 569 -28.89 9.52 -7.40
N GLY A 570 -29.46 9.98 -6.30
CA GLY A 570 -28.73 10.65 -5.23
C GLY A 570 -28.02 9.63 -4.34
N VAL A 571 -26.75 9.82 -4.04
CA VAL A 571 -26.02 8.93 -3.12
C VAL A 571 -25.35 9.77 -2.04
N HIS A 572 -25.58 9.40 -0.77
CA HIS A 572 -24.92 10.07 0.34
C HIS A 572 -24.42 9.13 1.42
N CYS A 573 -23.30 9.53 2.03
CA CYS A 573 -22.89 9.12 3.36
C CYS A 573 -23.09 10.32 4.31
N HIS A 574 -22.09 10.69 5.13
CA HIS A 574 -22.21 11.91 5.95
C HIS A 574 -21.91 13.20 5.17
N TYR A 575 -20.76 13.26 4.48
CA TYR A 575 -20.34 14.43 3.69
C TYR A 575 -20.45 14.24 2.17
N GLY A 576 -20.70 13.03 1.70
CA GLY A 576 -20.74 12.73 0.27
C GLY A 576 -19.36 12.75 -0.41
N PHE A 577 -18.28 12.35 0.28
CA PHE A 577 -16.93 12.30 -0.27
C PHE A 577 -16.39 10.87 -0.40
N ASN A 578 -15.91 10.26 0.71
CA ASN A 578 -15.11 9.04 0.64
C ASN A 578 -15.93 7.80 0.25
N ARG A 579 -16.88 7.32 1.09
CA ARG A 579 -17.72 6.16 0.77
C ARG A 579 -18.57 6.40 -0.47
N THR A 580 -19.22 7.56 -0.55
CA THR A 580 -20.03 7.96 -1.71
C THR A 580 -19.20 7.93 -2.98
N GLY A 581 -18.00 8.55 -2.97
CA GLY A 581 -17.10 8.56 -4.11
C GLY A 581 -16.59 7.17 -4.47
N TYR A 582 -16.29 6.34 -3.48
CA TYR A 582 -15.83 4.96 -3.71
C TYR A 582 -16.87 4.14 -4.50
N PHE A 583 -18.11 4.09 -4.02
CA PHE A 583 -19.17 3.33 -4.69
C PHE A 583 -19.50 3.89 -6.08
N ILE A 584 -19.59 5.20 -6.23
CA ILE A 584 -19.85 5.82 -7.54
C ILE A 584 -18.71 5.51 -8.52
N VAL A 585 -17.45 5.62 -8.09
CA VAL A 585 -16.29 5.29 -8.95
C VAL A 585 -16.34 3.81 -9.35
N CYS A 586 -16.63 2.89 -8.42
CA CYS A 586 -16.79 1.47 -8.75
C CYS A 586 -17.86 1.26 -9.82
N TYR A 587 -19.02 1.90 -9.71
CA TYR A 587 -20.06 1.80 -10.73
C TYR A 587 -19.61 2.34 -12.09
N LEU A 588 -18.94 3.49 -12.11
CA LEU A 588 -18.42 4.07 -13.36
C LEU A 588 -17.39 3.16 -14.05
N VAL A 589 -16.59 2.45 -13.28
CA VAL A 589 -15.63 1.47 -13.83
C VAL A 589 -16.36 0.22 -14.32
N ASP A 590 -17.19 -0.40 -13.46
CA ASP A 590 -17.77 -1.72 -13.72
C ASP A 590 -18.91 -1.68 -14.76
N ARG A 591 -19.68 -0.60 -14.82
CA ARG A 591 -20.87 -0.48 -15.71
C ARG A 591 -20.70 0.52 -16.86
N CYS A 592 -19.85 1.51 -16.69
CA CYS A 592 -19.63 2.52 -17.73
C CYS A 592 -18.31 2.34 -18.48
N GLY A 593 -17.48 1.34 -18.10
CA GLY A 593 -16.22 1.03 -18.78
C GLY A 593 -15.13 2.10 -18.64
N MET A 594 -15.25 2.98 -17.65
CA MET A 594 -14.26 4.03 -17.42
C MET A 594 -12.99 3.47 -16.79
N SER A 595 -11.84 4.07 -17.06
CA SER A 595 -10.66 3.78 -16.28
C SER A 595 -10.83 4.27 -14.83
N VAL A 596 -10.18 3.60 -13.87
CA VAL A 596 -10.22 4.01 -12.44
C VAL A 596 -9.79 5.46 -12.27
N LYS A 597 -8.76 5.88 -13.02
CA LYS A 597 -8.24 7.24 -12.99
C LYS A 597 -9.29 8.25 -13.45
N ASP A 598 -9.90 8.00 -14.61
CA ASP A 598 -10.90 8.90 -15.18
C ASP A 598 -12.17 8.95 -14.34
N ALA A 599 -12.60 7.82 -13.77
CA ALA A 599 -13.75 7.76 -12.87
C ALA A 599 -13.51 8.56 -11.57
N ILE A 600 -12.30 8.49 -11.00
CA ILE A 600 -11.91 9.30 -9.84
C ILE A 600 -11.90 10.79 -10.18
N GLU A 601 -11.36 11.18 -11.34
CA GLU A 601 -11.32 12.60 -11.75
C GLU A 601 -12.72 13.12 -12.07
N THR A 602 -13.56 12.36 -12.80
CA THR A 602 -14.97 12.70 -13.04
C THR A 602 -15.73 12.93 -11.73
N PHE A 603 -15.53 12.05 -10.72
CA PHE A 603 -16.13 12.28 -9.41
C PHE A 603 -15.61 13.55 -8.75
N LYS A 604 -14.32 13.83 -8.84
CA LYS A 604 -13.67 15.01 -8.23
C LYS A 604 -14.11 16.31 -8.90
N GLU A 605 -14.25 16.34 -10.23
CA GLU A 605 -14.77 17.49 -10.97
C GLU A 605 -16.21 17.82 -10.55
N ALA A 606 -17.06 16.80 -10.45
CA ALA A 606 -18.45 16.97 -10.03
C ALA A 606 -18.61 17.29 -8.54
N ARG A 607 -17.71 16.76 -7.70
CA ARG A 607 -17.72 16.95 -6.23
C ARG A 607 -16.35 17.49 -5.77
N PRO A 608 -16.15 18.83 -5.73
CA PRO A 608 -14.89 19.42 -5.33
C PRO A 608 -14.36 18.85 -4.00
N ASN A 609 -13.06 18.55 -3.96
CA ASN A 609 -12.34 17.78 -2.99
C ASN A 609 -12.37 16.24 -3.20
N GLY A 610 -13.23 15.69 -4.04
CA GLY A 610 -13.23 14.28 -4.44
C GLY A 610 -13.22 13.28 -3.28
N ILE A 611 -12.61 12.13 -3.49
CA ILE A 611 -12.32 11.14 -2.43
C ILE A 611 -11.12 11.66 -1.62
N ARG A 612 -11.37 12.08 -0.38
CA ARG A 612 -10.40 12.82 0.45
C ARG A 612 -9.35 11.91 1.10
N HIS A 613 -9.75 10.71 1.52
CA HIS A 613 -8.85 9.77 2.20
C HIS A 613 -8.06 8.94 1.20
N GLN A 614 -6.74 8.96 1.36
CA GLN A 614 -5.81 8.28 0.47
C GLN A 614 -6.09 6.78 0.40
N HIS A 615 -6.33 6.11 1.54
CA HIS A 615 -6.58 4.66 1.59
C HIS A 615 -7.83 4.21 0.81
N PHE A 616 -8.85 5.06 0.64
CA PHE A 616 -9.97 4.76 -0.27
C PHE A 616 -9.52 4.77 -1.74
N ARG A 617 -8.64 5.70 -2.12
CA ARG A 617 -8.10 5.77 -3.48
C ARG A 617 -7.15 4.61 -3.77
N ASP A 618 -6.28 4.28 -2.81
CA ASP A 618 -5.35 3.15 -2.94
C ASP A 618 -6.12 1.83 -3.08
N ARG A 619 -7.20 1.65 -2.31
CA ARG A 619 -8.08 0.48 -2.43
C ARG A 619 -8.80 0.41 -3.78
N LEU A 620 -9.22 1.53 -4.39
CA LEU A 620 -9.77 1.53 -5.74
C LEU A 620 -8.75 1.07 -6.78
N TYR A 621 -7.53 1.58 -6.72
CA TYR A 621 -6.48 1.12 -7.62
C TYR A 621 -6.16 -0.36 -7.43
N LEU A 622 -6.08 -0.83 -6.20
CA LEU A 622 -5.86 -2.24 -5.89
C LEU A 622 -6.98 -3.12 -6.45
N ARG A 623 -8.24 -2.76 -6.18
CA ARG A 623 -9.41 -3.51 -6.66
C ARG A 623 -9.39 -3.74 -8.18
N TYR A 624 -8.99 -2.75 -8.95
CA TYR A 624 -8.99 -2.81 -10.42
C TYR A 624 -7.62 -3.07 -11.05
N SER A 625 -6.63 -3.46 -10.25
CA SER A 625 -5.29 -3.81 -10.75
C SER A 625 -5.24 -5.13 -11.50
N GLY A 626 -6.23 -6.01 -11.32
CA GLY A 626 -6.23 -7.38 -11.85
C GLY A 626 -5.22 -8.31 -11.16
N LEU A 627 -4.63 -7.87 -10.04
CA LEU A 627 -3.64 -8.64 -9.30
C LEU A 627 -4.33 -9.65 -8.37
N GLN A 628 -3.88 -10.89 -8.42
CA GLN A 628 -4.24 -11.93 -7.45
C GLN A 628 -3.01 -12.23 -6.57
N GLU A 629 -3.20 -12.31 -5.27
CA GLU A 629 -2.17 -12.78 -4.36
C GLU A 629 -2.12 -14.31 -4.41
N GLU A 630 -0.93 -14.88 -4.63
CA GLU A 630 -0.73 -16.31 -4.52
C GLU A 630 -0.55 -16.72 -3.05
N GLU A 631 -1.37 -17.65 -2.57
CA GLU A 631 -1.19 -18.24 -1.25
C GLU A 631 -0.13 -19.34 -1.30
N ALA A 632 0.88 -19.25 -0.44
CA ALA A 632 1.74 -20.39 -0.18
C ALA A 632 0.95 -21.41 0.68
N VAL A 633 0.73 -22.60 0.13
CA VAL A 633 0.00 -23.67 0.83
C VAL A 633 0.72 -24.02 2.12
N GLU A 634 0.11 -23.76 3.27
CA GLU A 634 0.56 -24.31 4.55
C GLU A 634 0.36 -25.82 4.53
N GLN A 635 1.44 -26.59 4.45
CA GLN A 635 1.37 -27.97 4.87
C GLN A 635 1.38 -27.98 6.40
N GLN A 636 0.21 -28.11 7.00
CA GLN A 636 0.10 -28.62 8.36
C GLN A 636 0.69 -30.04 8.38
N GLN A 637 1.90 -30.17 8.88
CA GLN A 637 2.35 -31.44 9.44
C GLN A 637 1.66 -31.59 10.79
N ASN A 638 0.47 -32.14 10.82
CA ASN A 638 -0.01 -32.88 11.95
C ASN A 638 0.72 -34.23 11.90
N GLY A 639 1.81 -34.34 12.65
CA GLY A 639 2.45 -35.59 12.97
C GLY A 639 1.48 -36.43 13.81
N SER A 640 1.24 -37.62 13.35
CA SER A 640 0.78 -38.76 14.13
C SER A 640 1.82 -39.15 15.17
#